data_258b951f8c5c928a6b3b62b58136c1cd
#
_entry.id   258b951f8c5c928a6b3b62b58136c1cd
#
_cell.length_a   1.000
_cell.length_b   1.000
_cell.length_c   1.000
_cell.angle_alpha   90.00
_cell.angle_beta   90.00
_cell.angle_gamma   90.00
#
_symmetry.space_group_name_H-M   'P 1'
#
loop_
_entity.id
_entity.type
_entity.pdbx_description
1 polymer ?
#
loop_
_entity_poly.entity_id
_entity_poly.type
_entity_poly.pdbx_seq_one_letter_code
_entity_poly.pdbx_strand_id
1 'polypeptide(L)'
;MRRLLIALSAILSALTSCQEKTLAILNMLQDGEVVSIYETEVIQDGNSLVLTSASDLHMGFELQHLFDMSEFKCLRFTLVNETPMPYYFSVVLKEREVAGNGRASVPGRIQNFYMLKPYQTRTYEMAIPADLPHPEVDSCFTGMRNTPYARLTGLYSYNADISSIKNIRMHFRRAVKGGRIIVKDIEGVYGQRVVADKALEKNHEEFFPFIDKYGQFKHADWKGKTYSDDDLQRARVEEERDLEKHPGPLDRSKFGGWADGPRLEATGRFRVEKYDGKWWMVDPEGYLFWSHGVVRVTPSTAITPLDGRHSYFEELPHHESDFAQFYYTHDELLRPYYADRGFTQTYDFSSANCYRKYGEDYKNVFADLAHRRLLSWGLNTIANSSDKDICLMDKTPYVDRIEVRSRPIEGTAGQWLPFMDPYDDSFVERIESQLLARSREVNDPWLLGLFVDNEIHWGDTRYLARCTAMAPADQPAKIELVRCLKVKYTSVNRLNQAWGTSFPSWDAFLSSRADVPSAADADLKEFNKEIIHKYYRTIREAFDKYAPGVLYMGCRFAQTNSDVLSIGEQYCDVISYNIYSHNLKHYPFPEGFDKPVMVGEFHFGARDVGMFHSSLIEVESQQERGKAYEDYVRSALEHPNFIGTHWHQFSDQATTGRFDGENFQVGFTDCCDKPYYETIRHIRAIGYKMYEIRSGHKQPN
;
A
#
# COMPACT_ATOMS: atom_id res chain seq x y z
N MET A 1 20.16 50.08 43.82
CA MET A 1 18.88 49.94 43.12
C MET A 1 18.87 50.51 41.69
N ARG A 2 19.42 51.69 41.35
CA ARG A 2 19.41 52.19 39.93
C ARG A 2 20.24 51.35 38.91
N ARG A 3 21.28 50.61 39.31
CA ARG A 3 22.06 49.76 38.42
C ARG A 3 21.41 48.40 38.16
N LEU A 4 20.53 47.92 39.06
CA LEU A 4 19.76 46.70 38.87
C LEU A 4 18.57 46.90 37.92
N LEU A 5 17.96 48.10 37.92
CA LEU A 5 16.84 48.45 37.04
C LEU A 5 17.29 48.67 35.59
N ILE A 6 18.53 49.11 35.34
CA ILE A 6 19.07 49.27 33.98
C ILE A 6 19.47 47.89 33.41
N ALA A 7 19.95 46.96 34.24
CA ALA A 7 20.22 45.57 33.78
C ALA A 7 18.93 44.80 33.48
N LEU A 8 17.85 44.99 34.26
CA LEU A 8 16.56 44.38 33.96
C LEU A 8 15.89 44.93 32.68
N SER A 9 16.06 46.28 32.43
CA SER A 9 15.51 46.87 31.21
C SER A 9 16.28 46.45 29.95
N ALA A 10 17.60 46.21 30.06
CA ALA A 10 18.41 45.70 28.95
C ALA A 10 18.16 44.20 28.67
N ILE A 11 17.79 43.42 29.72
CA ILE A 11 17.40 42.03 29.54
C ILE A 11 15.94 41.92 29.04
N LEU A 12 15.05 42.81 29.40
CA LEU A 12 13.70 42.90 28.85
C LEU A 12 13.65 43.40 27.39
N SER A 13 14.60 44.22 26.97
CA SER A 13 14.70 44.64 25.55
C SER A 13 15.42 43.63 24.67
N ALA A 14 16.13 42.65 25.24
CA ALA A 14 16.67 41.48 24.50
C ALA A 14 15.66 40.33 24.35
N LEU A 15 14.51 40.44 25.00
CA LEU A 15 13.35 39.54 24.85
C LEU A 15 12.27 40.11 23.92
N THR A 16 12.56 41.15 23.12
CA THR A 16 11.74 41.41 21.94
C THR A 16 11.92 40.19 21.02
N SER A 17 10.90 39.36 21.00
CA SER A 17 10.77 38.25 20.09
C SER A 17 11.28 38.66 18.71
N CYS A 18 12.32 37.99 18.22
CA CYS A 18 12.66 38.06 16.83
C CYS A 18 11.45 37.45 16.13
N GLN A 19 10.48 38.29 15.74
CA GLN A 19 9.30 37.88 15.03
C GLN A 19 9.82 37.32 13.69
N GLU A 20 9.63 36.04 13.47
CA GLU A 20 10.06 35.41 12.22
C GLU A 20 9.46 36.20 11.06
N LYS A 21 10.31 36.55 10.10
CA LYS A 21 9.85 37.19 8.88
C LYS A 21 9.14 36.19 8.03
N THR A 22 7.88 36.43 7.67
CA THR A 22 7.08 35.59 6.80
C THR A 22 6.54 36.34 5.61
N LEU A 23 6.18 35.61 4.55
CA LEU A 23 5.48 36.12 3.37
C LEU A 23 4.21 35.28 3.18
N ALA A 24 3.05 35.93 3.22
CA ALA A 24 1.77 35.25 2.94
C ALA A 24 1.68 34.88 1.45
N ILE A 25 1.72 33.61 1.15
CA ILE A 25 1.74 33.09 -0.23
C ILE A 25 0.46 33.45 -0.99
N LEU A 26 -0.71 33.41 -0.35
CA LEU A 26 -1.98 33.75 -1.01
C LEU A 26 -2.03 35.21 -1.47
N ASN A 27 -1.29 36.11 -0.85
CA ASN A 27 -1.21 37.53 -1.26
C ASN A 27 -0.39 37.77 -2.53
N MET A 28 0.35 36.75 -3.00
CA MET A 28 1.11 36.81 -4.26
C MET A 28 0.25 36.43 -5.47
N LEU A 29 -0.90 35.82 -5.25
CA LEU A 29 -1.71 35.22 -6.30
C LEU A 29 -2.64 36.24 -6.96
N GLN A 30 -2.90 36.04 -8.23
CA GLN A 30 -3.90 36.73 -9.02
C GLN A 30 -5.20 35.92 -9.13
N ASP A 31 -6.28 36.58 -9.62
CA ASP A 31 -7.54 35.90 -9.88
C ASP A 31 -7.35 34.70 -10.83
N GLY A 32 -7.83 33.53 -10.43
CA GLY A 32 -7.74 32.30 -11.21
C GLY A 32 -6.48 31.44 -10.95
N GLU A 33 -5.53 31.90 -10.13
CA GLU A 33 -4.33 31.12 -9.78
C GLU A 33 -4.58 30.11 -8.64
N VAL A 34 -5.72 30.18 -7.95
CA VAL A 34 -6.20 29.13 -7.04
C VAL A 34 -7.09 28.17 -7.84
N VAL A 35 -6.62 26.97 -8.09
CA VAL A 35 -7.29 25.98 -8.93
C VAL A 35 -7.79 24.83 -8.08
N SER A 36 -9.08 24.57 -8.17
CA SER A 36 -9.71 23.38 -7.56
C SER A 36 -9.30 22.11 -8.27
N ILE A 37 -9.05 21.04 -7.51
CA ILE A 37 -8.80 19.69 -8.03
C ILE A 37 -9.70 18.67 -7.30
N TYR A 38 -9.97 17.53 -7.95
CA TYR A 38 -10.74 16.41 -7.38
C TYR A 38 -12.16 16.78 -6.90
N GLU A 39 -12.92 17.50 -7.74
CA GLU A 39 -14.30 17.87 -7.42
C GLU A 39 -14.42 18.62 -6.06
N THR A 40 -13.49 19.51 -5.79
CA THR A 40 -13.46 20.33 -4.57
C THR A 40 -14.01 21.72 -4.85
N GLU A 41 -14.95 22.18 -4.04
CA GLU A 41 -15.30 23.61 -4.02
C GLU A 41 -14.24 24.34 -3.18
N VAL A 42 -13.61 25.36 -3.74
CA VAL A 42 -12.58 26.18 -3.08
C VAL A 42 -13.06 27.63 -3.03
N ILE A 43 -13.18 28.16 -1.83
CA ILE A 43 -13.54 29.56 -1.60
C ILE A 43 -12.37 30.22 -0.87
N GLN A 44 -11.84 31.29 -1.45
CA GLN A 44 -10.84 32.13 -0.78
C GLN A 44 -11.55 33.18 0.10
N ASP A 45 -11.14 33.23 1.38
CA ASP A 45 -11.62 34.18 2.37
C ASP A 45 -10.38 34.82 3.05
N GLY A 46 -9.97 35.98 2.55
CA GLY A 46 -8.74 36.63 2.98
C GLY A 46 -7.51 35.75 2.78
N ASN A 47 -6.76 35.48 3.86
CA ASN A 47 -5.60 34.59 3.88
C ASN A 47 -5.95 33.11 4.11
N SER A 48 -7.20 32.73 3.90
CA SER A 48 -7.66 31.35 4.09
C SER A 48 -8.32 30.79 2.83
N LEU A 49 -8.21 29.48 2.64
CA LEU A 49 -8.98 28.73 1.64
C LEU A 49 -9.92 27.78 2.37
N VAL A 50 -11.20 27.88 2.05
CA VAL A 50 -12.22 26.95 2.54
C VAL A 50 -12.48 25.90 1.47
N LEU A 51 -12.20 24.65 1.79
CA LEU A 51 -12.36 23.52 0.92
C LEU A 51 -13.60 22.73 1.32
N THR A 52 -14.50 22.44 0.36
CA THR A 52 -15.64 21.55 0.56
C THR A 52 -15.58 20.43 -0.47
N SER A 53 -15.60 19.19 -0.03
CA SER A 53 -15.55 18.03 -0.93
C SER A 53 -16.90 17.72 -1.53
N ALA A 54 -16.97 17.55 -2.87
CA ALA A 54 -18.13 17.02 -3.56
C ALA A 54 -18.08 15.48 -3.70
N SER A 55 -16.96 14.85 -3.35
CA SER A 55 -16.76 13.41 -3.45
C SER A 55 -16.28 12.77 -2.12
N ASP A 56 -16.40 11.44 -2.04
CA ASP A 56 -15.91 10.66 -0.89
C ASP A 56 -14.50 10.10 -1.11
N LEU A 57 -13.78 10.52 -2.15
CA LEU A 57 -12.48 9.97 -2.51
C LEU A 57 -11.32 10.93 -2.26
N HIS A 58 -11.41 12.11 -2.86
CA HIS A 58 -10.30 13.07 -2.89
C HIS A 58 -10.82 14.50 -2.78
N MET A 59 -9.99 15.36 -2.20
CA MET A 59 -10.20 16.79 -2.11
C MET A 59 -8.88 17.52 -2.26
N GLY A 60 -8.85 18.70 -2.84
CA GLY A 60 -7.61 19.45 -2.91
C GLY A 60 -7.65 20.70 -3.79
N PHE A 61 -6.50 21.38 -3.84
CA PHE A 61 -6.29 22.57 -4.65
C PHE A 61 -4.85 22.67 -5.12
N GLU A 62 -4.61 23.50 -6.12
CA GLU A 62 -3.30 23.96 -6.57
C GLU A 62 -3.24 25.49 -6.57
N LEU A 63 -2.12 26.01 -6.10
CA LEU A 63 -1.73 27.40 -6.32
C LEU A 63 -0.79 27.42 -7.54
N GLN A 64 -1.24 28.05 -8.63
CA GLN A 64 -0.53 28.10 -9.91
C GLN A 64 0.09 29.48 -10.08
N HIS A 65 1.34 29.60 -9.66
CA HIS A 65 2.13 30.82 -9.74
C HIS A 65 3.61 30.46 -9.80
N LEU A 66 4.46 31.35 -10.30
CA LEU A 66 5.91 31.15 -10.26
C LEU A 66 6.47 31.66 -8.91
N PHE A 67 6.74 30.68 -8.02
CA PHE A 67 7.28 30.96 -6.69
C PHE A 67 8.79 30.77 -6.66
N ASP A 68 9.51 31.78 -6.19
CA ASP A 68 10.92 31.67 -5.78
C ASP A 68 10.95 31.31 -4.26
N MET A 69 11.33 30.07 -3.96
CA MET A 69 11.43 29.58 -2.59
C MET A 69 12.86 29.67 -2.01
N SER A 70 13.80 30.29 -2.72
CA SER A 70 15.24 30.30 -2.39
C SER A 70 15.56 30.93 -1.04
N GLU A 71 14.78 31.93 -0.60
CA GLU A 71 14.98 32.63 0.67
C GLU A 71 14.21 32.02 1.84
N PHE A 72 13.34 31.02 1.61
CA PHE A 72 12.53 30.41 2.67
C PHE A 72 13.20 29.17 3.24
N LYS A 73 13.19 29.08 4.58
CA LYS A 73 13.60 27.84 5.28
C LYS A 73 12.48 26.78 5.31
N CYS A 74 11.22 27.22 5.29
CA CYS A 74 10.06 26.31 5.24
C CYS A 74 8.82 27.00 4.67
N LEU A 75 7.89 26.20 4.18
CA LEU A 75 6.50 26.57 3.92
C LEU A 75 5.69 26.21 5.18
N ARG A 76 5.04 27.21 5.81
CA ARG A 76 4.18 27.04 6.99
C ARG A 76 2.73 27.19 6.59
N PHE A 77 1.86 26.38 7.15
CA PHE A 77 0.41 26.47 6.94
C PHE A 77 -0.35 25.87 8.10
N THR A 78 -1.54 26.41 8.38
CA THR A 78 -2.42 25.90 9.43
C THR A 78 -3.65 25.29 8.81
N LEU A 79 -3.98 24.07 9.21
CA LEU A 79 -5.19 23.35 8.78
C LEU A 79 -6.18 23.23 9.91
N VAL A 80 -7.47 23.42 9.59
CA VAL A 80 -8.61 23.14 10.47
C VAL A 80 -9.45 22.05 9.83
N ASN A 81 -9.57 20.92 10.50
CA ASN A 81 -10.47 19.84 10.09
C ASN A 81 -11.80 19.98 10.84
N GLU A 82 -12.87 20.28 10.13
CA GLU A 82 -14.21 20.41 10.70
C GLU A 82 -15.02 19.09 10.61
N THR A 83 -14.36 17.96 10.32
CA THR A 83 -15.01 16.65 10.12
C THR A 83 -14.64 15.64 11.20
N PRO A 84 -15.45 14.59 11.40
CA PRO A 84 -15.12 13.48 12.30
C PRO A 84 -14.06 12.51 11.72
N MET A 85 -13.56 12.77 10.50
CA MET A 85 -12.61 11.90 9.79
C MET A 85 -11.19 12.45 9.84
N PRO A 86 -10.18 11.60 10.04
CA PRO A 86 -8.80 12.01 9.83
C PRO A 86 -8.51 12.11 8.33
N TYR A 87 -7.68 13.07 7.95
CA TYR A 87 -7.19 13.21 6.58
C TYR A 87 -5.70 12.90 6.50
N TYR A 88 -5.34 12.04 5.57
CA TYR A 88 -3.98 11.90 5.10
C TYR A 88 -3.81 12.75 3.87
N PHE A 89 -2.84 13.67 3.89
CA PHE A 89 -2.67 14.61 2.80
C PHE A 89 -1.20 14.80 2.42
N SER A 90 -0.98 15.23 1.20
CA SER A 90 0.34 15.60 0.71
C SER A 90 0.41 17.07 0.32
N VAL A 91 1.58 17.67 0.58
CA VAL A 91 1.96 18.97 0.03
C VAL A 91 3.05 18.74 -0.99
N VAL A 92 2.88 19.30 -2.18
CA VAL A 92 3.78 19.11 -3.32
C VAL A 92 4.15 20.44 -3.91
N LEU A 93 5.45 20.72 -4.00
CA LEU A 93 6.02 21.82 -4.77
C LEU A 93 6.48 21.25 -6.10
N LYS A 94 6.04 21.82 -7.23
CA LYS A 94 6.37 21.33 -8.57
C LYS A 94 7.05 22.44 -9.38
N GLU A 95 8.18 22.11 -9.96
CA GLU A 95 8.88 22.96 -10.92
C GLU A 95 8.18 23.01 -12.29
N ARG A 96 7.56 21.90 -12.72
CA ARG A 96 6.90 21.76 -14.01
C ARG A 96 5.72 20.78 -13.95
N GLU A 97 4.83 20.85 -14.93
CA GLU A 97 3.82 19.85 -15.10
C GLU A 97 4.46 18.49 -15.37
N VAL A 98 3.94 17.48 -14.66
CA VAL A 98 4.34 16.10 -14.84
C VAL A 98 3.21 15.40 -15.54
N ALA A 99 3.39 15.13 -16.81
CA ALA A 99 2.49 14.29 -17.58
C ALA A 99 2.66 12.84 -17.14
N GLY A 100 1.57 12.22 -16.66
CA GLY A 100 1.48 10.78 -16.42
C GLY A 100 1.24 10.38 -14.96
N ASN A 101 0.53 9.28 -14.79
CA ASN A 101 0.27 8.59 -13.52
C ASN A 101 1.49 7.82 -13.00
N GLY A 102 2.70 8.20 -13.43
CA GLY A 102 3.92 7.46 -13.17
C GLY A 102 4.32 7.44 -11.71
N ARG A 103 4.48 6.25 -11.17
CA ARG A 103 5.13 5.98 -9.87
C ARG A 103 6.65 6.11 -9.94
N ALA A 104 7.21 6.38 -11.10
CA ALA A 104 8.62 6.69 -11.23
C ALA A 104 8.93 8.03 -10.56
N SER A 105 10.12 8.15 -10.00
CA SER A 105 10.67 9.41 -9.53
C SER A 105 10.52 10.46 -10.63
N VAL A 106 9.75 11.51 -10.35
CA VAL A 106 9.49 12.54 -11.33
C VAL A 106 10.39 13.72 -11.01
N PRO A 107 11.34 14.06 -11.87
CA PRO A 107 12.21 15.21 -11.67
C PRO A 107 11.43 16.52 -11.51
N GLY A 108 11.95 17.45 -10.72
CA GLY A 108 11.35 18.77 -10.52
C GLY A 108 10.19 18.82 -9.52
N ARG A 109 10.25 18.00 -8.46
CA ARG A 109 9.21 17.91 -7.43
C ARG A 109 9.79 17.74 -6.04
N ILE A 110 9.22 18.46 -5.06
CA ILE A 110 9.41 18.23 -3.62
C ILE A 110 8.06 17.87 -3.02
N GLN A 111 7.99 16.82 -2.22
CA GLN A 111 6.74 16.35 -1.64
C GLN A 111 6.93 15.91 -0.20
N ASN A 112 5.95 16.22 0.65
CA ASN A 112 5.84 15.63 1.98
C ASN A 112 4.41 15.19 2.27
N PHE A 113 4.26 14.26 3.23
CA PHE A 113 2.98 13.68 3.65
C PHE A 113 2.71 14.00 5.12
N TYR A 114 1.44 14.24 5.43
CA TYR A 114 0.99 14.63 6.76
C TYR A 114 -0.33 13.97 7.09
N MET A 115 -0.65 13.98 8.41
CA MET A 115 -1.94 13.58 8.93
C MET A 115 -2.58 14.72 9.70
N LEU A 116 -3.87 14.96 9.47
CA LEU A 116 -4.72 15.89 10.21
C LEU A 116 -5.82 15.09 10.92
N LYS A 117 -5.81 15.08 12.25
CA LYS A 117 -6.78 14.34 13.07
C LYS A 117 -8.20 14.93 12.97
N PRO A 118 -9.26 14.15 13.33
CA PRO A 118 -10.63 14.68 13.41
C PRO A 118 -10.71 15.92 14.29
N TYR A 119 -11.42 16.94 13.84
CA TYR A 119 -11.67 18.19 14.57
C TYR A 119 -10.41 18.90 15.07
N GLN A 120 -9.27 18.67 14.42
CA GLN A 120 -7.99 19.23 14.80
C GLN A 120 -7.71 20.55 14.08
N THR A 121 -7.18 21.52 14.81
CA THR A 121 -6.43 22.65 14.23
C THR A 121 -4.95 22.40 14.47
N ARG A 122 -4.15 22.39 13.39
CA ARG A 122 -2.71 22.16 13.49
C ARG A 122 -1.94 22.97 12.46
N THR A 123 -0.83 23.56 12.92
CA THR A 123 0.16 24.22 12.06
C THR A 123 1.24 23.22 11.66
N TYR A 124 1.59 23.23 10.40
CA TYR A 124 2.63 22.38 9.80
C TYR A 124 3.74 23.26 9.24
N GLU A 125 4.94 22.70 9.25
CA GLU A 125 6.09 23.29 8.56
C GLU A 125 6.66 22.23 7.61
N MET A 126 6.72 22.59 6.32
CA MET A 126 7.40 21.80 5.30
C MET A 126 8.76 22.47 5.04
N ALA A 127 9.84 21.84 5.49
CA ALA A 127 11.17 22.38 5.25
C ALA A 127 11.46 22.52 3.75
N ILE A 128 12.06 23.64 3.37
CA ILE A 128 12.65 23.80 2.03
C ILE A 128 14.09 23.30 2.14
N PRO A 129 14.47 22.23 1.41
CA PRO A 129 15.78 21.62 1.55
C PRO A 129 16.89 22.60 1.13
N ALA A 130 17.99 22.62 1.87
CA ALA A 130 19.22 23.24 1.41
C ALA A 130 19.78 22.43 0.23
N ASP A 131 20.58 23.09 -0.60
CA ASP A 131 21.37 22.36 -1.58
C ASP A 131 22.32 21.41 -0.84
N LEU A 132 22.45 20.18 -1.36
CA LEU A 132 23.37 19.24 -0.77
C LEU A 132 24.80 19.72 -0.95
N PRO A 133 25.63 19.72 0.10
CA PRO A 133 27.06 20.04 0.00
C PRO A 133 27.79 19.17 -1.03
N HIS A 134 27.33 17.93 -1.19
CA HIS A 134 27.88 16.90 -2.06
C HIS A 134 26.78 16.27 -2.93
N PRO A 135 26.24 16.99 -3.94
CA PRO A 135 25.10 16.51 -4.75
C PRO A 135 25.42 15.27 -5.59
N GLU A 136 26.71 14.97 -5.83
CA GLU A 136 27.15 13.74 -6.48
C GLU A 136 26.74 12.48 -5.72
N VAL A 137 26.56 12.57 -4.41
CA VAL A 137 26.08 11.44 -3.58
C VAL A 137 24.67 11.05 -3.97
N ASP A 138 23.75 12.03 -4.13
CA ASP A 138 22.36 11.75 -4.47
C ASP A 138 22.22 11.13 -5.87
N SER A 139 23.07 11.54 -6.82
CA SER A 139 23.06 11.03 -8.20
C SER A 139 23.48 9.55 -8.31
N CYS A 140 24.12 8.99 -7.28
CA CYS A 140 24.66 7.64 -7.29
C CYS A 140 23.65 6.52 -6.90
N PHE A 141 22.41 6.88 -6.50
CA PHE A 141 21.42 5.89 -6.08
C PHE A 141 20.71 5.21 -7.27
N THR A 142 21.48 4.53 -8.09
CA THR A 142 21.01 3.87 -9.31
C THR A 142 19.87 2.89 -9.03
N GLY A 143 18.71 3.11 -9.67
CA GLY A 143 17.57 2.23 -9.62
C GLY A 143 16.84 2.18 -8.26
N MET A 144 17.14 3.03 -7.29
CA MET A 144 16.35 3.17 -6.08
C MET A 144 15.10 4.01 -6.33
N ARG A 145 13.95 3.55 -5.87
CA ARG A 145 12.69 4.34 -5.90
C ARG A 145 12.67 5.41 -4.83
N ASN A 146 13.13 5.05 -3.64
CA ASN A 146 13.21 5.95 -2.50
C ASN A 146 14.64 5.93 -1.98
N THR A 147 15.31 7.05 -2.11
CA THR A 147 16.73 7.19 -1.77
C THR A 147 16.91 7.52 -0.28
N PRO A 148 18.11 7.35 0.29
CA PRO A 148 18.44 7.82 1.63
C PRO A 148 18.12 9.31 1.85
N TYR A 149 18.22 10.11 0.81
CA TYR A 149 17.92 11.55 0.87
C TYR A 149 16.52 11.84 1.41
N ALA A 150 15.49 11.12 0.93
CA ALA A 150 14.11 11.29 1.39
C ALA A 150 13.96 11.03 2.90
N ARG A 151 14.68 10.03 3.42
CA ARG A 151 14.71 9.72 4.85
C ARG A 151 15.35 10.84 5.67
N LEU A 152 16.51 11.31 5.24
CA LEU A 152 17.33 12.25 6.00
C LEU A 152 16.72 13.66 6.02
N THR A 153 16.07 14.09 4.95
CA THR A 153 15.41 15.40 4.87
C THR A 153 13.97 15.40 5.36
N GLY A 154 13.36 14.24 5.53
CA GLY A 154 11.91 14.12 5.78
C GLY A 154 11.04 14.46 4.57
N LEU A 155 11.63 14.62 3.39
CA LEU A 155 10.98 15.00 2.15
C LEU A 155 11.22 13.95 1.07
N TYR A 156 10.23 13.75 0.22
CA TYR A 156 10.40 13.04 -1.04
C TYR A 156 10.81 14.04 -2.11
N SER A 157 12.12 14.33 -2.18
CA SER A 157 12.67 15.31 -3.10
C SER A 157 13.20 14.66 -4.37
N TYR A 158 12.96 15.31 -5.50
CA TYR A 158 13.42 14.88 -6.81
C TYR A 158 13.99 16.08 -7.57
N ASN A 159 15.13 16.60 -7.12
CA ASN A 159 15.93 17.63 -7.80
C ASN A 159 15.09 18.78 -8.38
N ALA A 160 14.20 19.36 -7.57
CA ALA A 160 13.43 20.52 -7.98
C ALA A 160 14.27 21.80 -7.86
N ASP A 161 14.27 22.61 -8.90
CA ASP A 161 14.76 23.98 -8.80
C ASP A 161 13.78 24.82 -7.98
N ILE A 162 14.15 25.08 -6.73
CA ILE A 162 13.32 25.83 -5.77
C ILE A 162 13.16 27.31 -6.12
N SER A 163 13.98 27.86 -7.03
CA SER A 163 13.83 29.23 -7.53
C SER A 163 12.72 29.34 -8.58
N SER A 164 12.18 28.22 -9.05
CA SER A 164 11.21 28.19 -10.15
C SER A 164 10.05 27.23 -9.93
N ILE A 165 9.52 27.19 -8.71
CA ILE A 165 8.33 26.37 -8.37
C ILE A 165 7.08 26.96 -9.05
N LYS A 166 6.42 26.18 -9.91
CA LYS A 166 5.23 26.61 -10.65
C LYS A 166 3.91 26.30 -9.96
N ASN A 167 3.88 25.26 -9.09
CA ASN A 167 2.67 24.88 -8.41
C ASN A 167 2.94 24.46 -6.98
N ILE A 168 2.08 24.91 -6.06
CA ILE A 168 1.94 24.36 -4.72
C ILE A 168 0.62 23.59 -4.68
N ARG A 169 0.67 22.27 -4.53
CA ARG A 169 -0.54 21.43 -4.46
C ARG A 169 -0.72 20.89 -3.06
N MET A 170 -1.95 20.96 -2.54
CA MET A 170 -2.40 20.19 -1.39
C MET A 170 -3.46 19.17 -1.83
N HIS A 171 -3.25 17.92 -1.48
CA HIS A 171 -4.14 16.82 -1.86
C HIS A 171 -4.50 15.99 -0.64
N PHE A 172 -5.77 15.98 -0.27
CA PHE A 172 -6.34 15.21 0.82
C PHE A 172 -7.00 13.96 0.26
N ARG A 173 -6.61 12.81 0.80
CA ARG A 173 -7.15 11.51 0.39
C ARG A 173 -8.32 11.12 1.28
N ARG A 174 -9.31 10.43 0.70
CA ARG A 174 -10.52 9.94 1.37
C ARG A 174 -11.31 11.06 2.02
N ALA A 175 -11.58 12.08 1.23
CA ALA A 175 -12.51 13.12 1.59
C ALA A 175 -13.88 12.50 1.89
N VAL A 176 -14.64 13.14 2.75
CA VAL A 176 -16.06 12.85 2.98
C VAL A 176 -16.86 13.88 2.22
N LYS A 177 -17.85 13.45 1.44
CA LYS A 177 -18.74 14.36 0.71
C LYS A 177 -19.39 15.36 1.66
N GLY A 178 -19.30 16.65 1.34
CA GLY A 178 -19.68 17.75 2.22
C GLY A 178 -18.70 18.03 3.37
N GLY A 179 -17.61 17.26 3.47
CA GLY A 179 -16.55 17.48 4.45
C GLY A 179 -15.79 18.78 4.18
N ARG A 180 -15.48 19.52 5.26
CA ARG A 180 -14.91 20.86 5.17
C ARG A 180 -13.55 20.92 5.86
N ILE A 181 -12.55 21.47 5.16
CA ILE A 181 -11.23 21.83 5.68
C ILE A 181 -10.96 23.28 5.40
N ILE A 182 -10.38 23.97 6.39
CA ILE A 182 -9.89 25.33 6.20
C ILE A 182 -8.37 25.30 6.21
N VAL A 183 -7.77 25.86 5.18
CA VAL A 183 -6.32 26.10 5.07
C VAL A 183 -6.08 27.56 5.39
N LYS A 184 -5.34 27.84 6.46
CA LYS A 184 -5.03 29.19 6.94
C LYS A 184 -3.54 29.46 6.80
N ASP A 185 -3.23 30.73 6.57
CA ASP A 185 -1.88 31.27 6.74
C ASP A 185 -0.80 30.45 5.99
N ILE A 186 -1.01 30.24 4.68
CA ILE A 186 0.07 29.64 3.86
C ILE A 186 1.18 30.68 3.72
N GLU A 187 2.32 30.44 4.39
CA GLU A 187 3.42 31.39 4.50
C GLU A 187 4.77 30.77 4.09
N GLY A 188 5.54 31.50 3.31
CA GLY A 188 6.98 31.30 3.21
C GLY A 188 7.68 31.89 4.43
N VAL A 189 8.39 31.11 5.21
CA VAL A 189 9.14 31.55 6.38
C VAL A 189 10.59 31.82 5.96
N TYR A 190 11.01 33.08 6.00
CA TYR A 190 12.39 33.46 5.66
C TYR A 190 13.40 32.86 6.63
N GLY A 191 14.54 32.46 6.13
CA GLY A 191 15.63 31.98 6.96
C GLY A 191 16.60 31.09 6.21
N GLN A 192 17.70 30.78 6.88
CA GLN A 192 18.71 29.89 6.33
C GLN A 192 18.15 28.47 6.27
N ARG A 193 18.17 27.87 5.10
CA ARG A 193 17.92 26.46 4.89
C ARG A 193 19.08 25.67 5.46
N VAL A 194 18.78 24.60 6.17
CA VAL A 194 19.80 23.75 6.79
C VAL A 194 19.71 22.34 6.24
N VAL A 195 20.85 21.67 6.19
CA VAL A 195 20.91 20.24 5.93
C VAL A 195 20.34 19.52 7.16
N ALA A 196 19.33 18.67 6.97
CA ALA A 196 18.57 18.07 8.06
C ALA A 196 19.36 17.02 8.87
N ASP A 197 20.41 16.44 8.28
CA ASP A 197 21.22 15.39 8.91
C ASP A 197 22.68 15.53 8.47
N LYS A 198 23.61 15.30 9.42
CA LYS A 198 25.05 15.32 9.17
C LYS A 198 25.51 14.30 8.15
N ALA A 199 24.76 13.21 7.94
CA ALA A 199 25.05 12.25 6.88
C ALA A 199 25.03 12.87 5.48
N LEU A 200 24.27 13.94 5.27
CA LEU A 200 24.21 14.68 4.00
C LEU A 200 25.42 15.61 3.78
N GLU A 201 26.22 15.86 4.81
CA GLU A 201 27.48 16.62 4.69
C GLU A 201 28.63 15.78 4.14
N LYS A 202 28.46 14.43 4.07
CA LYS A 202 29.47 13.48 3.60
C LYS A 202 29.60 13.54 2.08
N ASN A 203 30.84 13.51 1.59
CA ASN A 203 31.13 13.29 0.18
C ASN A 203 30.90 11.81 -0.21
N HIS A 204 31.07 11.48 -1.49
CA HIS A 204 30.85 10.11 -2.00
C HIS A 204 31.67 9.06 -1.25
N GLU A 205 32.95 9.29 -1.01
CA GLU A 205 33.85 8.32 -0.35
C GLU A 205 33.49 8.11 1.13
N GLU A 206 32.96 9.13 1.79
CA GLU A 206 32.53 9.07 3.19
C GLU A 206 31.10 8.51 3.35
N PHE A 207 30.24 8.67 2.35
CA PHE A 207 28.87 8.19 2.40
C PHE A 207 28.77 6.71 1.99
N PHE A 208 29.48 6.32 0.95
CA PHE A 208 29.50 4.92 0.48
C PHE A 208 30.64 4.13 1.13
N PRO A 209 30.39 2.88 1.54
CA PRO A 209 29.12 2.17 1.57
C PRO A 209 28.19 2.69 2.66
N PHE A 210 26.87 2.71 2.37
CA PHE A 210 25.85 3.20 3.30
C PHE A 210 24.98 2.09 3.91
N ILE A 211 25.14 0.86 3.48
CA ILE A 211 24.46 -0.34 4.00
C ILE A 211 25.50 -1.25 4.70
N ASP A 212 25.19 -1.64 5.92
CA ASP A 212 26.03 -2.55 6.69
C ASP A 212 25.86 -4.03 6.29
N LYS A 213 26.63 -4.93 6.89
CA LYS A 213 26.58 -6.37 6.60
C LYS A 213 25.25 -7.05 6.90
N TYR A 214 24.34 -6.38 7.63
CA TYR A 214 23.00 -6.87 7.95
C TYR A 214 21.92 -6.33 7.01
N GLY A 215 22.28 -5.46 6.07
CA GLY A 215 21.33 -4.80 5.18
C GLY A 215 20.68 -3.55 5.77
N GLN A 216 21.20 -3.02 6.87
CA GLN A 216 20.70 -1.84 7.57
C GLN A 216 21.43 -0.56 7.12
N PHE A 217 20.75 0.60 7.23
CA PHE A 217 21.37 1.91 6.97
C PHE A 217 22.46 2.20 7.99
N LYS A 218 23.66 2.50 7.51
CA LYS A 218 24.88 2.63 8.31
C LYS A 218 24.97 3.96 9.06
N HIS A 219 24.51 5.06 8.46
CA HIS A 219 24.72 6.41 8.93
C HIS A 219 23.65 6.92 9.91
N ALA A 220 22.87 6.04 10.51
CA ALA A 220 21.95 6.39 11.59
C ALA A 220 21.92 5.29 12.65
N ASP A 221 21.61 5.72 13.88
CA ASP A 221 21.35 4.84 14.99
C ASP A 221 19.88 4.89 15.39
N TRP A 222 19.35 3.77 15.85
CA TRP A 222 18.01 3.65 16.40
C TRP A 222 17.94 2.55 17.45
N LYS A 223 16.91 2.61 18.25
CA LYS A 223 16.67 1.58 19.25
C LYS A 223 16.43 0.22 18.57
N GLY A 224 17.23 -0.76 18.90
CA GLY A 224 17.16 -2.12 18.36
C GLY A 224 17.97 -2.35 17.09
N LYS A 225 18.78 -1.39 16.59
CA LYS A 225 19.73 -1.64 15.50
C LYS A 225 20.67 -2.79 15.86
N THR A 226 21.01 -3.64 14.88
CA THR A 226 21.97 -4.74 15.02
C THR A 226 23.37 -4.25 14.71
N TYR A 227 24.34 -4.44 15.61
CA TYR A 227 25.74 -4.08 15.42
C TYR A 227 26.67 -5.30 15.36
N SER A 228 26.22 -6.43 15.92
CA SER A 228 27.00 -7.66 15.99
C SER A 228 26.10 -8.91 15.95
N ASP A 229 26.71 -10.06 15.66
CA ASP A 229 25.98 -11.34 15.70
C ASP A 229 25.53 -11.69 17.13
N ASP A 230 26.24 -11.18 18.16
CA ASP A 230 25.81 -11.33 19.56
C ASP A 230 24.49 -10.58 19.84
N ASP A 231 24.20 -9.48 19.11
CA ASP A 231 22.90 -8.79 19.22
C ASP A 231 21.76 -9.68 18.72
N LEU A 232 22.00 -10.45 17.66
CA LEU A 232 21.04 -11.43 17.15
C LEU A 232 20.76 -12.54 18.18
N GLN A 233 21.81 -13.04 18.84
CA GLN A 233 21.67 -14.07 19.87
C GLN A 233 20.96 -13.53 21.11
N ARG A 234 21.25 -12.30 21.54
CA ARG A 234 20.50 -11.64 22.62
C ARG A 234 19.03 -11.46 22.27
N ALA A 235 18.74 -10.96 21.07
CA ALA A 235 17.37 -10.79 20.60
C ALA A 235 16.60 -12.12 20.57
N ARG A 236 17.24 -13.23 20.17
CA ARG A 236 16.64 -14.56 20.21
C ARG A 236 16.24 -14.97 21.63
N VAL A 237 17.12 -14.76 22.62
CA VAL A 237 16.84 -15.10 24.04
C VAL A 237 15.73 -14.21 24.61
N GLU A 238 15.72 -12.91 24.28
CA GLU A 238 14.69 -11.97 24.72
C GLU A 238 13.32 -12.33 24.13
N GLU A 239 13.30 -12.71 22.88
CA GLU A 239 12.08 -13.13 22.20
C GLU A 239 11.50 -14.41 22.79
N GLU A 240 12.31 -15.43 23.08
CA GLU A 240 11.82 -16.65 23.75
C GLU A 240 11.14 -16.32 25.08
N ARG A 241 11.72 -15.43 25.88
CA ARG A 241 11.11 -14.97 27.15
C ARG A 241 9.79 -14.20 26.92
N ASP A 242 9.70 -13.39 25.86
CA ASP A 242 8.44 -12.68 25.52
C ASP A 242 7.34 -13.66 25.12
N LEU A 243 7.69 -14.67 24.31
CA LEU A 243 6.77 -15.71 23.86
C LEU A 243 6.27 -16.60 25.03
N GLU A 244 7.16 -16.97 25.94
CA GLU A 244 6.79 -17.71 27.17
C GLU A 244 5.83 -16.92 28.05
N LYS A 245 6.06 -15.60 28.17
CA LYS A 245 5.22 -14.70 28.94
C LYS A 245 3.84 -14.46 28.30
N HIS A 246 3.77 -14.58 26.98
CA HIS A 246 2.57 -14.31 26.20
C HIS A 246 2.21 -15.52 25.29
N PRO A 247 1.70 -16.60 25.87
CA PRO A 247 1.47 -17.86 25.13
C PRO A 247 0.32 -17.80 24.11
N GLY A 248 -0.44 -16.72 24.09
CA GLY A 248 -1.61 -16.52 23.23
C GLY A 248 -2.91 -16.37 24.00
N PRO A 249 -3.99 -15.93 23.35
CA PRO A 249 -5.32 -15.83 23.96
C PRO A 249 -5.91 -17.22 24.24
N LEU A 250 -6.65 -17.36 25.33
CA LEU A 250 -7.19 -18.66 25.79
C LEU A 250 -8.54 -19.01 25.13
N ASP A 251 -9.22 -18.06 24.55
CA ASP A 251 -10.55 -18.18 23.94
C ASP A 251 -10.53 -18.62 22.46
N ARG A 252 -9.55 -19.43 22.07
CA ARG A 252 -9.36 -19.88 20.69
C ARG A 252 -9.69 -21.36 20.51
N SER A 253 -10.46 -21.66 19.44
CA SER A 253 -10.63 -23.02 18.93
C SER A 253 -9.32 -23.54 18.30
N LYS A 254 -9.31 -24.82 17.90
CA LYS A 254 -8.19 -25.41 17.15
C LYS A 254 -7.75 -24.56 15.96
N PHE A 255 -8.70 -23.99 15.22
CA PHE A 255 -8.44 -23.16 14.05
C PHE A 255 -8.34 -21.65 14.38
N GLY A 256 -8.35 -21.27 15.65
CA GLY A 256 -8.28 -19.87 16.07
C GLY A 256 -9.62 -19.14 16.08
N GLY A 257 -10.75 -19.83 15.93
CA GLY A 257 -12.10 -19.30 16.08
C GLY A 257 -12.44 -19.00 17.54
N TRP A 258 -13.59 -18.37 17.79
CA TRP A 258 -14.04 -17.95 19.12
C TRP A 258 -14.59 -19.14 19.91
N ALA A 259 -13.75 -19.78 20.74
CA ALA A 259 -14.11 -21.00 21.49
C ALA A 259 -15.21 -20.76 22.55
N ASP A 260 -15.26 -19.57 23.15
CA ASP A 260 -16.26 -19.18 24.15
C ASP A 260 -17.55 -18.61 23.54
N GLY A 261 -17.58 -18.51 22.20
CA GLY A 261 -18.70 -17.97 21.43
C GLY A 261 -19.73 -19.01 21.01
N PRO A 262 -20.73 -18.57 20.21
CA PRO A 262 -21.70 -19.47 19.63
C PRO A 262 -21.03 -20.49 18.69
N ARG A 263 -21.45 -21.71 18.75
CA ARG A 263 -21.03 -22.79 17.86
C ARG A 263 -22.13 -23.10 16.85
N LEU A 264 -21.82 -22.91 15.56
CA LEU A 264 -22.70 -23.23 14.44
C LEU A 264 -22.44 -24.66 13.96
N GLU A 265 -23.05 -25.07 12.85
CA GLU A 265 -22.82 -26.37 12.23
C GLU A 265 -21.34 -26.48 11.77
N ALA A 266 -20.71 -27.60 12.13
CA ALA A 266 -19.38 -27.97 11.67
C ALA A 266 -19.44 -28.54 10.25
N THR A 267 -18.78 -27.92 9.28
CA THR A 267 -18.78 -28.38 7.88
C THR A 267 -17.45 -28.97 7.42
N GLY A 268 -16.42 -28.93 8.27
CA GLY A 268 -15.08 -29.38 7.92
C GLY A 268 -14.29 -28.40 7.04
N ARG A 269 -14.85 -27.23 6.72
CA ARG A 269 -14.22 -26.17 5.91
C ARG A 269 -14.61 -24.80 6.43
N PHE A 270 -13.79 -23.80 6.10
CA PHE A 270 -14.14 -22.40 6.32
C PHE A 270 -15.29 -22.00 5.39
N ARG A 271 -16.21 -21.21 5.92
CA ARG A 271 -17.31 -20.59 5.18
C ARG A 271 -17.61 -19.20 5.73
N VAL A 272 -18.50 -18.46 5.10
CA VAL A 272 -19.00 -17.18 5.57
C VAL A 272 -20.46 -17.26 5.93
N GLU A 273 -20.86 -16.61 7.01
CA GLU A 273 -22.24 -16.65 7.52
C GLU A 273 -22.57 -15.36 8.27
N LYS A 274 -23.84 -14.94 8.23
CA LYS A 274 -24.29 -13.77 8.97
C LYS A 274 -24.81 -14.20 10.33
N TYR A 275 -24.22 -13.69 11.40
CA TYR A 275 -24.61 -13.95 12.77
C TYR A 275 -24.80 -12.63 13.52
N ASP A 276 -25.92 -12.47 14.19
CA ASP A 276 -26.29 -11.25 14.96
C ASP A 276 -26.05 -9.94 14.19
N GLY A 277 -26.54 -9.92 12.92
CA GLY A 277 -26.45 -8.74 12.05
C GLY A 277 -25.08 -8.43 11.46
N LYS A 278 -24.05 -9.23 11.76
CA LYS A 278 -22.69 -9.05 11.24
C LYS A 278 -22.26 -10.25 10.42
N TRP A 279 -21.45 -10.03 9.39
CA TRP A 279 -20.81 -11.08 8.63
C TRP A 279 -19.64 -11.69 9.43
N TRP A 280 -19.50 -12.98 9.41
CA TRP A 280 -18.41 -13.73 10.05
C TRP A 280 -17.86 -14.78 9.08
N MET A 281 -16.62 -15.16 9.27
CA MET A 281 -16.19 -16.50 8.87
C MET A 281 -16.61 -17.49 9.94
N VAL A 282 -16.77 -18.74 9.55
CA VAL A 282 -17.01 -19.88 10.45
C VAL A 282 -15.93 -20.90 10.17
N ASP A 283 -15.25 -21.35 11.22
CA ASP A 283 -14.18 -22.31 11.09
C ASP A 283 -14.70 -23.75 10.81
N PRO A 284 -13.84 -24.70 10.43
CA PRO A 284 -14.24 -26.07 10.13
C PRO A 284 -15.03 -26.80 11.24
N GLU A 285 -14.84 -26.43 12.49
CA GLU A 285 -15.51 -26.99 13.65
C GLU A 285 -16.80 -26.24 14.05
N GLY A 286 -17.14 -25.17 13.33
CA GLY A 286 -18.37 -24.39 13.53
C GLY A 286 -18.22 -23.18 14.45
N TYR A 287 -17.01 -22.82 14.87
CA TYR A 287 -16.80 -21.61 15.67
C TYR A 287 -16.78 -20.35 14.80
N LEU A 288 -17.36 -19.27 15.32
CA LEU A 288 -17.24 -17.95 14.67
C LEU A 288 -15.77 -17.54 14.60
N PHE A 289 -15.36 -17.04 13.44
CA PHE A 289 -13.97 -16.73 13.16
C PHE A 289 -13.84 -15.32 12.55
N TRP A 290 -12.85 -14.57 13.02
CA TRP A 290 -12.39 -13.32 12.45
C TRP A 290 -10.96 -13.50 11.96
N SER A 291 -10.69 -13.25 10.67
CA SER A 291 -9.36 -13.43 10.11
C SER A 291 -8.44 -12.26 10.45
N HIS A 292 -7.61 -12.43 11.48
CA HIS A 292 -6.59 -11.47 11.90
C HIS A 292 -5.23 -11.95 11.43
N GLY A 293 -4.77 -11.42 10.29
CA GLY A 293 -3.66 -12.03 9.55
C GLY A 293 -2.52 -11.09 9.17
N VAL A 294 -1.46 -11.71 8.66
CA VAL A 294 -0.29 -11.01 8.10
C VAL A 294 0.19 -11.68 6.81
N VAL A 295 0.51 -10.85 5.82
CA VAL A 295 0.97 -11.23 4.48
C VAL A 295 2.48 -11.52 4.52
N ARG A 296 2.96 -12.43 3.65
CA ARG A 296 4.38 -12.72 3.45
C ARG A 296 5.09 -13.23 4.70
N VAL A 297 4.55 -14.24 5.35
CA VAL A 297 5.24 -14.99 6.41
C VAL A 297 6.32 -15.86 5.76
N THR A 298 7.53 -15.34 5.71
CA THR A 298 8.71 -15.95 5.06
C THR A 298 9.98 -15.34 5.63
N PRO A 299 11.10 -16.07 5.75
CA PRO A 299 12.38 -15.50 6.14
C PRO A 299 12.99 -14.61 5.06
N SER A 300 12.48 -14.66 3.82
CA SER A 300 13.03 -14.04 2.62
C SER A 300 12.21 -12.79 2.22
N THR A 301 12.45 -11.66 2.89
CA THR A 301 11.74 -10.40 2.63
C THR A 301 12.66 -9.25 2.19
N ALA A 302 13.94 -9.31 2.55
CA ALA A 302 14.93 -8.27 2.24
C ALA A 302 15.88 -8.68 1.10
N ILE A 303 15.31 -9.22 0.01
CA ILE A 303 16.03 -9.47 -1.24
C ILE A 303 16.20 -8.15 -1.99
N THR A 304 17.43 -7.82 -2.37
CA THR A 304 17.73 -6.58 -3.09
C THR A 304 18.64 -6.82 -4.29
N PRO A 305 18.46 -6.07 -5.41
CA PRO A 305 19.35 -6.13 -6.56
C PRO A 305 20.77 -5.63 -6.24
N LEU A 306 21.75 -6.25 -6.89
CA LEU A 306 23.18 -5.92 -6.73
C LEU A 306 23.80 -5.25 -7.97
N ASP A 307 23.25 -5.46 -9.16
CA ASP A 307 23.83 -4.97 -10.41
C ASP A 307 24.01 -3.44 -10.38
N GLY A 308 25.26 -2.99 -10.55
CA GLY A 308 25.64 -1.59 -10.47
C GLY A 308 25.56 -0.97 -9.06
N ARG A 309 25.39 -1.78 -8.01
CA ARG A 309 25.16 -1.32 -6.63
C ARG A 309 26.13 -1.90 -5.58
N HIS A 310 27.20 -2.58 -5.99
CA HIS A 310 28.15 -3.19 -5.05
C HIS A 310 28.76 -2.16 -4.07
N SER A 311 28.95 -0.92 -4.51
CA SER A 311 29.41 0.18 -3.67
C SER A 311 28.47 0.58 -2.53
N TYR A 312 27.20 0.15 -2.56
CA TYR A 312 26.23 0.45 -1.49
C TYR A 312 26.53 -0.29 -0.20
N PHE A 313 27.14 -1.48 -0.32
CA PHE A 313 27.24 -2.47 0.74
C PHE A 313 28.65 -2.48 1.32
N GLU A 314 28.74 -2.41 2.65
CA GLU A 314 30.02 -2.48 3.38
C GLU A 314 30.68 -3.85 3.22
N GLU A 315 29.84 -4.91 3.24
CA GLU A 315 30.29 -6.29 3.11
C GLU A 315 29.22 -7.09 2.35
N LEU A 316 29.63 -7.63 1.21
CA LEU A 316 28.90 -8.70 0.53
C LEU A 316 29.73 -9.98 0.68
N PRO A 317 29.14 -11.07 1.19
CA PRO A 317 29.88 -12.29 1.47
C PRO A 317 30.59 -12.87 0.25
N HIS A 318 31.77 -13.45 0.44
CA HIS A 318 32.50 -14.11 -0.62
C HIS A 318 31.74 -15.34 -1.13
N HIS A 319 31.79 -15.59 -2.45
CA HIS A 319 31.08 -16.70 -3.10
C HIS A 319 31.53 -18.10 -2.66
N GLU A 320 32.61 -18.22 -1.91
CA GLU A 320 33.09 -19.49 -1.31
C GLU A 320 32.66 -19.65 0.16
N SER A 321 31.94 -18.67 0.72
CA SER A 321 31.43 -18.74 2.10
C SER A 321 30.06 -19.42 2.17
N ASP A 322 29.65 -19.86 3.37
CA ASP A 322 28.31 -20.42 3.63
C ASP A 322 27.19 -19.44 3.26
N PHE A 323 27.48 -18.15 3.24
CA PHE A 323 26.56 -17.09 2.85
C PHE A 323 26.37 -16.93 1.34
N ALA A 324 27.15 -17.64 0.52
CA ALA A 324 26.99 -17.66 -0.94
C ALA A 324 25.60 -18.18 -1.37
N GLN A 325 24.97 -19.01 -0.55
CA GLN A 325 23.64 -19.55 -0.79
C GLN A 325 22.52 -18.49 -0.84
N PHE A 326 22.77 -17.25 -0.41
CA PHE A 326 21.80 -16.15 -0.41
C PHE A 326 21.94 -15.22 -1.62
N TYR A 327 22.82 -15.53 -2.56
CA TYR A 327 22.86 -14.91 -3.88
C TYR A 327 21.92 -15.66 -4.82
N TYR A 328 21.16 -14.89 -5.59
CA TYR A 328 20.24 -15.43 -6.61
C TYR A 328 20.41 -14.71 -7.94
N THR A 329 20.15 -15.43 -9.03
CA THR A 329 20.01 -14.86 -10.36
C THR A 329 18.56 -15.02 -10.81
N HIS A 330 17.96 -13.92 -11.26
CA HIS A 330 16.56 -13.87 -11.63
C HIS A 330 16.39 -13.30 -13.03
N ASP A 331 15.67 -13.99 -13.90
CA ASP A 331 15.29 -13.48 -15.21
C ASP A 331 14.00 -12.64 -15.16
N GLU A 332 13.12 -12.88 -14.20
CA GLU A 332 11.78 -12.29 -14.13
C GLU A 332 11.42 -11.55 -12.85
N LEU A 333 12.05 -11.83 -11.71
CA LEU A 333 11.68 -11.26 -10.40
C LEU A 333 11.93 -9.76 -10.27
N LEU A 334 12.76 -9.18 -11.12
CA LEU A 334 13.10 -7.76 -11.11
C LEU A 334 12.15 -6.91 -11.97
N ARG A 335 10.98 -7.42 -12.30
CA ARG A 335 9.94 -6.72 -13.04
C ARG A 335 8.91 -6.04 -12.13
N PRO A 336 8.24 -4.99 -12.63
CA PRO A 336 8.51 -4.25 -13.88
C PRO A 336 9.61 -3.20 -13.72
N TYR A 337 10.01 -2.90 -12.47
CA TYR A 337 10.83 -1.72 -12.15
C TYR A 337 12.27 -1.81 -12.66
N TYR A 338 12.86 -3.01 -12.63
CA TYR A 338 14.26 -3.23 -13.02
C TYR A 338 14.43 -3.88 -14.39
N ALA A 339 13.36 -4.31 -15.05
CA ALA A 339 13.43 -5.04 -16.32
C ALA A 339 14.25 -4.32 -17.41
N ASP A 340 14.03 -3.01 -17.55
CA ASP A 340 14.71 -2.18 -18.56
C ASP A 340 16.16 -1.82 -18.18
N ARG A 341 16.60 -2.22 -16.97
CA ARG A 341 17.94 -1.93 -16.47
C ARG A 341 18.89 -3.11 -16.52
N GLY A 342 18.41 -4.29 -16.92
CA GLY A 342 19.19 -5.52 -17.00
C GLY A 342 19.67 -6.05 -15.67
N PHE A 343 18.99 -5.72 -14.58
CA PHE A 343 19.30 -6.22 -13.25
C PHE A 343 18.86 -7.67 -13.11
N THR A 344 19.77 -8.54 -12.71
CA THR A 344 19.54 -9.99 -12.62
C THR A 344 20.02 -10.60 -11.31
N GLN A 345 21.02 -9.99 -10.66
CA GLN A 345 21.61 -10.53 -9.44
C GLN A 345 21.00 -9.89 -8.19
N THR A 346 20.74 -10.70 -7.18
CA THR A 346 20.22 -10.25 -5.89
C THR A 346 20.96 -10.91 -4.74
N TYR A 347 20.86 -10.28 -3.55
CA TYR A 347 21.24 -10.88 -2.28
C TYR A 347 20.09 -10.77 -1.27
N ASP A 348 19.87 -11.84 -0.51
CA ASP A 348 18.82 -11.91 0.51
C ASP A 348 19.41 -11.70 1.91
N PHE A 349 19.39 -10.43 2.36
CA PHE A 349 19.87 -10.07 3.68
C PHE A 349 19.05 -10.69 4.81
N SER A 350 17.74 -10.81 4.67
CA SER A 350 16.88 -11.34 5.74
C SER A 350 17.11 -12.82 5.98
N SER A 351 17.20 -13.64 4.93
CA SER A 351 17.55 -15.07 5.08
C SER A 351 18.97 -15.25 5.61
N ALA A 352 19.92 -14.43 5.18
CA ALA A 352 21.28 -14.44 5.71
C ALA A 352 21.33 -14.10 7.21
N ASN A 353 20.51 -13.13 7.66
CA ASN A 353 20.41 -12.78 9.08
C ASN A 353 19.70 -13.86 9.90
N CYS A 354 18.68 -14.52 9.35
CA CYS A 354 18.09 -15.71 9.96
C CYS A 354 19.12 -16.83 10.12
N TYR A 355 19.97 -17.05 9.11
CA TYR A 355 21.07 -18.03 9.19
C TYR A 355 22.07 -17.65 10.28
N ARG A 356 22.49 -16.38 10.42
CA ARG A 356 23.34 -15.89 11.53
C ARG A 356 22.68 -16.13 12.90
N LYS A 357 21.37 -15.91 12.99
CA LYS A 357 20.60 -15.98 14.24
C LYS A 357 20.30 -17.42 14.67
N TYR A 358 20.01 -18.33 13.72
CA TYR A 358 19.48 -19.67 13.99
C TYR A 358 20.37 -20.81 13.50
N GLY A 359 21.39 -20.54 12.67
CA GLY A 359 22.26 -21.57 12.09
C GLY A 359 21.67 -22.24 10.85
N GLU A 360 22.21 -23.39 10.47
CA GLU A 360 21.84 -24.12 9.25
C GLU A 360 20.35 -24.48 9.17
N ASP A 361 19.71 -24.76 10.30
CA ASP A 361 18.30 -25.14 10.40
C ASP A 361 17.34 -23.93 10.44
N TYR A 362 17.82 -22.73 10.06
CA TYR A 362 17.06 -21.47 10.19
C TYR A 362 15.66 -21.50 9.58
N LYS A 363 15.45 -22.26 8.49
CA LYS A 363 14.13 -22.36 7.84
C LYS A 363 13.10 -23.04 8.74
N ASN A 364 13.47 -24.17 9.34
CA ASN A 364 12.58 -24.89 10.25
C ASN A 364 12.34 -24.13 11.55
N VAL A 365 13.41 -23.51 12.09
CA VAL A 365 13.31 -22.68 13.28
C VAL A 365 12.42 -21.46 13.03
N PHE A 366 12.59 -20.77 11.91
CA PHE A 366 11.72 -19.66 11.52
C PHE A 366 10.26 -20.10 11.33
N ALA A 367 10.03 -21.23 10.67
CA ALA A 367 8.69 -21.76 10.43
C ALA A 367 7.92 -22.02 11.74
N ASP A 368 8.58 -22.71 12.71
CA ASP A 368 7.97 -22.94 14.03
C ASP A 368 7.75 -21.63 14.79
N LEU A 369 8.75 -20.77 14.79
CA LEU A 369 8.72 -19.47 15.45
C LEU A 369 7.63 -18.57 14.87
N ALA A 370 7.39 -18.59 13.55
CA ALA A 370 6.34 -17.82 12.91
C ALA A 370 4.95 -18.16 13.48
N HIS A 371 4.63 -19.44 13.64
CA HIS A 371 3.36 -19.87 14.26
C HIS A 371 3.25 -19.43 15.71
N ARG A 372 4.32 -19.55 16.50
CA ARG A 372 4.38 -19.13 17.90
C ARG A 372 4.22 -17.60 18.02
N ARG A 373 4.86 -16.83 17.13
CA ARG A 373 4.71 -15.38 17.02
C ARG A 373 3.26 -14.99 16.74
N LEU A 374 2.66 -15.57 15.71
CA LEU A 374 1.28 -15.27 15.34
C LEU A 374 0.33 -15.50 16.53
N LEU A 375 0.42 -16.64 17.16
CA LEU A 375 -0.41 -16.96 18.33
C LEU A 375 -0.17 -15.99 19.48
N SER A 376 1.10 -15.73 19.84
CA SER A 376 1.49 -14.80 20.92
C SER A 376 1.06 -13.37 20.64
N TRP A 377 1.08 -12.95 19.38
CA TRP A 377 0.67 -11.60 18.99
C TRP A 377 -0.85 -11.46 18.81
N GLY A 378 -1.61 -12.55 18.99
CA GLY A 378 -3.07 -12.58 18.86
C GLY A 378 -3.56 -12.58 17.42
N LEU A 379 -2.70 -13.01 16.49
CA LEU A 379 -3.03 -13.28 15.09
C LEU A 379 -3.45 -14.76 14.94
N ASN A 380 -4.30 -15.03 13.95
CA ASN A 380 -4.78 -16.39 13.69
C ASN A 380 -4.78 -16.78 12.20
N THR A 381 -4.15 -15.96 11.35
CA THR A 381 -4.15 -16.21 9.91
C THR A 381 -2.78 -15.89 9.29
N ILE A 382 -2.23 -16.86 8.56
CA ILE A 382 -1.13 -16.64 7.61
C ILE A 382 -1.76 -16.19 6.29
N ALA A 383 -1.56 -14.91 5.91
CA ALA A 383 -2.17 -14.40 4.69
C ALA A 383 -1.30 -14.70 3.45
N ASN A 384 -1.80 -14.32 2.30
CA ASN A 384 -1.22 -14.68 1.00
C ASN A 384 0.25 -14.30 0.82
N SER A 385 0.90 -14.92 -0.16
CA SER A 385 2.32 -14.73 -0.50
C SER A 385 3.30 -15.16 0.61
N SER A 386 2.84 -16.00 1.53
CA SER A 386 3.64 -16.67 2.57
C SER A 386 4.23 -17.97 2.04
N ASP A 387 5.25 -18.50 2.72
CA ASP A 387 5.84 -19.77 2.35
C ASP A 387 4.85 -20.91 2.53
N LYS A 388 4.71 -21.74 1.50
CA LYS A 388 3.80 -22.88 1.50
C LYS A 388 4.12 -23.91 2.56
N ASP A 389 5.40 -24.16 2.78
CA ASP A 389 5.86 -25.12 3.78
C ASP A 389 5.43 -24.68 5.20
N ILE A 390 5.40 -23.37 5.47
CA ILE A 390 4.89 -22.83 6.73
C ILE A 390 3.36 -22.97 6.79
N CYS A 391 2.65 -22.61 5.70
CA CYS A 391 1.19 -22.72 5.64
C CYS A 391 0.68 -24.14 5.89
N LEU A 392 1.39 -25.15 5.40
CA LEU A 392 1.00 -26.56 5.40
C LEU A 392 1.45 -27.34 6.65
N MET A 393 1.76 -26.65 7.76
CA MET A 393 2.17 -27.26 9.03
C MET A 393 1.01 -27.65 9.95
N ASP A 394 -0.24 -27.46 9.55
CA ASP A 394 -1.44 -27.75 10.35
C ASP A 394 -1.47 -27.03 11.72
N LYS A 395 -0.97 -25.79 11.78
CA LYS A 395 -0.86 -25.01 13.02
C LYS A 395 -1.64 -23.70 13.02
N THR A 396 -1.73 -23.04 11.87
CA THR A 396 -2.40 -21.73 11.72
C THR A 396 -3.15 -21.71 10.40
N PRO A 397 -4.42 -21.33 10.37
CA PRO A 397 -5.17 -21.13 9.13
C PRO A 397 -4.48 -20.18 8.17
N TYR A 398 -4.68 -20.38 6.88
CA TYR A 398 -4.00 -19.59 5.87
C TYR A 398 -4.88 -19.23 4.66
N VAL A 399 -4.46 -18.22 3.92
CA VAL A 399 -5.05 -17.80 2.64
C VAL A 399 -3.95 -17.87 1.57
N ASP A 400 -4.27 -18.42 0.39
CA ASP A 400 -3.36 -18.36 -0.76
C ASP A 400 -3.95 -17.50 -1.88
N ARG A 401 -3.16 -17.28 -2.94
CA ARG A 401 -3.53 -16.46 -4.10
C ARG A 401 -3.15 -17.16 -5.40
N ILE A 402 -4.08 -17.11 -6.34
CA ILE A 402 -3.84 -17.45 -7.75
C ILE A 402 -3.55 -16.17 -8.51
N GLU A 403 -2.56 -16.17 -9.40
CA GLU A 403 -2.28 -15.11 -10.34
C GLU A 403 -2.48 -15.61 -11.77
N VAL A 404 -3.46 -15.05 -12.46
CA VAL A 404 -3.75 -15.43 -13.85
C VAL A 404 -2.83 -14.66 -14.79
N ARG A 405 -1.86 -15.37 -15.37
CA ARG A 405 -0.97 -14.84 -16.40
C ARG A 405 -1.27 -15.55 -17.72
N SER A 406 -2.04 -14.90 -18.57
CA SER A 406 -2.46 -15.37 -19.88
C SER A 406 -2.25 -14.28 -20.93
N ARG A 407 -2.83 -14.43 -22.11
CA ARG A 407 -2.84 -13.37 -23.12
C ARG A 407 -3.62 -12.15 -22.59
N PRO A 408 -3.03 -10.95 -22.53
CA PRO A 408 -3.77 -9.74 -22.11
C PRO A 408 -4.62 -9.19 -23.25
N ILE A 409 -5.65 -8.39 -22.90
CA ILE A 409 -6.27 -7.47 -23.85
C ILE A 409 -5.24 -6.37 -24.16
N GLU A 410 -4.82 -6.29 -25.41
CA GLU A 410 -3.81 -5.32 -25.82
C GLU A 410 -4.27 -3.87 -25.58
N GLY A 411 -3.35 -3.04 -25.13
CA GLY A 411 -3.62 -1.64 -24.80
C GLY A 411 -4.15 -1.41 -23.38
N THR A 412 -4.43 -2.48 -22.61
CA THR A 412 -4.74 -2.33 -21.18
C THR A 412 -3.46 -2.08 -20.38
N ALA A 413 -3.57 -1.21 -19.39
CA ALA A 413 -2.50 -0.93 -18.42
C ALA A 413 -2.85 -1.52 -17.06
N GLY A 414 -1.87 -1.78 -16.24
CA GLY A 414 -2.04 -2.21 -14.85
C GLY A 414 -0.84 -1.84 -14.01
N GLN A 415 -1.02 -1.79 -12.71
CA GLN A 415 0.09 -1.55 -11.77
C GLN A 415 1.07 -2.73 -11.75
N TRP A 416 0.53 -3.94 -11.81
CA TRP A 416 1.27 -5.18 -11.73
C TRP A 416 1.28 -5.90 -13.07
N LEU A 417 0.10 -6.08 -13.67
CA LEU A 417 -0.11 -6.76 -14.94
C LEU A 417 -1.18 -6.01 -15.76
N PRO A 418 -1.16 -6.09 -17.10
CA PRO A 418 -2.30 -5.69 -17.91
C PRO A 418 -3.51 -6.59 -17.62
N PHE A 419 -4.71 -6.21 -18.07
CA PHE A 419 -5.91 -7.02 -17.90
C PHE A 419 -5.89 -8.21 -18.86
N MET A 420 -6.01 -9.43 -18.31
CA MET A 420 -5.99 -10.67 -19.11
C MET A 420 -7.32 -10.85 -19.84
N ASP A 421 -7.26 -11.34 -21.09
CA ASP A 421 -8.45 -11.57 -21.91
C ASP A 421 -9.24 -12.81 -21.43
N PRO A 422 -10.44 -12.66 -20.85
CA PRO A 422 -11.19 -13.80 -20.36
C PRO A 422 -11.88 -14.61 -21.46
N TYR A 423 -11.79 -14.17 -22.71
CA TYR A 423 -12.26 -14.91 -23.89
C TYR A 423 -11.15 -15.74 -24.56
N ASP A 424 -9.89 -15.55 -24.15
CA ASP A 424 -8.76 -16.36 -24.64
C ASP A 424 -8.71 -17.69 -23.88
N ASP A 425 -8.52 -18.79 -24.60
CA ASP A 425 -8.47 -20.14 -24.02
C ASP A 425 -7.38 -20.27 -22.94
N SER A 426 -6.25 -19.55 -23.10
CA SER A 426 -5.17 -19.55 -22.12
C SER A 426 -5.60 -18.99 -20.72
N PHE A 427 -6.66 -18.19 -20.67
CA PHE A 427 -7.19 -17.69 -19.39
C PHE A 427 -7.81 -18.83 -18.57
N VAL A 428 -8.66 -19.63 -19.19
CA VAL A 428 -9.30 -20.81 -18.56
C VAL A 428 -8.23 -21.85 -18.19
N GLU A 429 -7.36 -22.21 -19.14
CA GLU A 429 -6.29 -23.17 -18.95
C GLU A 429 -5.39 -22.79 -17.76
N ARG A 430 -5.08 -21.48 -17.62
CA ARG A 430 -4.23 -20.99 -16.55
C ARG A 430 -4.90 -21.12 -15.18
N ILE A 431 -6.18 -20.78 -15.06
CA ILE A 431 -6.94 -20.90 -13.79
C ILE A 431 -7.04 -22.39 -13.41
N GLU A 432 -7.45 -23.25 -14.33
CA GLU A 432 -7.58 -24.69 -14.08
C GLU A 432 -6.23 -25.31 -13.66
N SER A 433 -5.14 -24.99 -14.37
CA SER A 433 -3.81 -25.48 -14.01
C SER A 433 -3.34 -25.01 -12.63
N GLN A 434 -3.64 -23.76 -12.25
CA GLN A 434 -3.29 -23.22 -10.93
C GLN A 434 -4.08 -23.90 -9.80
N LEU A 435 -5.37 -24.20 -10.01
CA LEU A 435 -6.19 -24.93 -9.03
C LEU A 435 -5.74 -26.40 -8.90
N LEU A 436 -5.44 -27.06 -10.01
CA LEU A 436 -4.91 -28.42 -10.01
C LEU A 436 -3.55 -28.52 -9.31
N ALA A 437 -2.66 -27.56 -9.55
CA ALA A 437 -1.36 -27.49 -8.86
C ALA A 437 -1.49 -27.28 -7.36
N ARG A 438 -2.65 -26.79 -6.88
CA ARG A 438 -2.99 -26.60 -5.46
C ARG A 438 -3.89 -27.70 -4.90
N SER A 439 -3.86 -28.88 -5.48
CA SER A 439 -4.72 -30.00 -5.04
C SER A 439 -4.56 -30.36 -3.57
N ARG A 440 -3.39 -30.16 -2.96
CA ARG A 440 -3.16 -30.32 -1.51
C ARG A 440 -3.88 -29.23 -0.74
N GLU A 441 -3.63 -27.96 -1.09
CA GLU A 441 -4.18 -26.77 -0.41
C GLU A 441 -5.71 -26.73 -0.51
N VAL A 442 -6.30 -26.99 -1.69
CA VAL A 442 -7.77 -26.97 -1.85
C VAL A 442 -8.50 -28.08 -1.09
N ASN A 443 -7.78 -29.10 -0.64
CA ASN A 443 -8.32 -30.17 0.22
C ASN A 443 -7.96 -29.99 1.70
N ASP A 444 -7.17 -28.97 2.03
CA ASP A 444 -6.71 -28.69 3.39
C ASP A 444 -7.80 -27.95 4.20
N PRO A 445 -8.24 -28.47 5.38
CA PRO A 445 -9.20 -27.78 6.22
C PRO A 445 -8.65 -26.45 6.82
N TRP A 446 -7.33 -26.23 6.79
CA TRP A 446 -6.71 -25.01 7.26
C TRP A 446 -6.75 -23.86 6.23
N LEU A 447 -7.12 -24.15 4.98
CA LEU A 447 -7.29 -23.12 3.95
C LEU A 447 -8.59 -22.35 4.16
N LEU A 448 -8.51 -21.03 4.39
CA LEU A 448 -9.67 -20.14 4.47
C LEU A 448 -10.33 -19.93 3.10
N GLY A 449 -9.52 -19.76 2.07
CA GLY A 449 -9.97 -19.46 0.72
C GLY A 449 -8.83 -18.98 -0.16
N LEU A 450 -9.17 -18.64 -1.41
CA LEU A 450 -8.21 -18.19 -2.42
C LEU A 450 -8.61 -16.83 -2.97
N PHE A 451 -7.66 -15.89 -2.96
CA PHE A 451 -7.73 -14.71 -3.82
C PHE A 451 -7.37 -15.07 -5.25
N VAL A 452 -7.95 -14.39 -6.23
CA VAL A 452 -7.55 -14.50 -7.64
C VAL A 452 -7.13 -13.13 -8.14
N ASP A 453 -5.89 -13.04 -8.59
CA ASP A 453 -5.21 -11.80 -8.97
C ASP A 453 -4.99 -10.79 -7.81
N ASN A 454 -4.51 -9.62 -8.14
CA ASN A 454 -4.26 -8.55 -7.18
C ASN A 454 -4.30 -7.18 -7.85
N GLU A 455 -5.12 -6.27 -7.32
CA GLU A 455 -5.16 -4.87 -7.73
C GLU A 455 -5.29 -4.67 -9.24
N ILE A 456 -6.19 -5.42 -9.87
CA ILE A 456 -6.47 -5.29 -11.31
C ILE A 456 -6.91 -3.85 -11.59
N HIS A 457 -6.40 -3.28 -12.68
CA HIS A 457 -6.85 -2.00 -13.17
C HIS A 457 -8.10 -2.15 -14.05
N TRP A 458 -9.25 -1.92 -13.46
CA TRP A 458 -10.55 -2.02 -14.13
C TRP A 458 -10.89 -0.78 -14.96
N GLY A 459 -10.27 0.37 -14.68
CA GLY A 459 -10.57 1.63 -15.33
C GLY A 459 -11.98 2.15 -15.06
N ASP A 460 -12.47 3.00 -15.97
CA ASP A 460 -13.86 3.45 -15.96
C ASP A 460 -14.82 2.39 -16.56
N THR A 461 -16.11 2.69 -16.61
CA THR A 461 -17.14 1.76 -17.09
C THR A 461 -17.05 1.40 -18.59
N ARG A 462 -16.05 1.90 -19.33
CA ARG A 462 -15.83 1.66 -20.77
C ARG A 462 -14.43 1.19 -21.08
N TYR A 463 -13.52 1.29 -20.12
CA TYR A 463 -12.08 1.16 -20.33
C TYR A 463 -11.67 -0.15 -21.02
N LEU A 464 -12.09 -1.29 -20.48
CA LEU A 464 -11.73 -2.60 -21.04
C LEU A 464 -12.31 -2.78 -22.45
N ALA A 465 -13.56 -2.38 -22.66
CA ALA A 465 -14.21 -2.48 -23.97
C ALA A 465 -13.59 -1.54 -25.00
N ARG A 466 -13.14 -0.33 -24.59
CA ARG A 466 -12.44 0.60 -25.48
C ARG A 466 -11.09 0.04 -25.91
N CYS A 467 -10.29 -0.48 -24.96
CA CYS A 467 -9.04 -1.16 -25.28
C CYS A 467 -9.30 -2.35 -26.23
N THR A 468 -10.35 -3.13 -25.95
CA THR A 468 -10.77 -4.24 -26.81
C THR A 468 -11.10 -3.79 -28.23
N ALA A 469 -11.82 -2.69 -28.41
CA ALA A 469 -12.18 -2.17 -29.73
C ALA A 469 -10.93 -1.77 -30.55
N MET A 470 -9.87 -1.31 -29.90
CA MET A 470 -8.59 -0.92 -30.49
C MET A 470 -7.58 -2.07 -30.59
N ALA A 471 -7.87 -3.24 -30.04
CA ALA A 471 -6.99 -4.42 -30.05
C ALA A 471 -6.84 -4.99 -31.48
N PRO A 472 -5.86 -5.90 -31.73
CA PRO A 472 -5.71 -6.56 -33.02
C PRO A 472 -6.91 -7.45 -33.37
N ALA A 473 -7.05 -7.80 -34.67
CA ALA A 473 -8.18 -8.55 -35.21
C ALA A 473 -8.29 -9.99 -34.63
N ASP A 474 -7.20 -10.56 -34.19
CA ASP A 474 -7.09 -11.89 -33.57
C ASP A 474 -7.30 -11.89 -32.06
N GLN A 475 -7.61 -10.73 -31.45
CA GLN A 475 -7.92 -10.66 -30.03
C GLN A 475 -9.29 -11.29 -29.75
N PRO A 476 -9.38 -12.35 -28.92
CA PRO A 476 -10.66 -13.05 -28.69
C PRO A 476 -11.75 -12.15 -28.16
N ALA A 477 -11.47 -11.26 -27.21
CA ALA A 477 -12.42 -10.27 -26.72
C ALA A 477 -12.95 -9.37 -27.85
N LYS A 478 -12.12 -8.98 -28.82
CA LYS A 478 -12.54 -8.16 -29.97
C LYS A 478 -13.44 -8.93 -30.92
N ILE A 479 -13.12 -10.19 -31.18
CA ILE A 479 -13.97 -11.07 -31.98
C ILE A 479 -15.36 -11.17 -31.36
N GLU A 480 -15.42 -11.31 -30.04
CA GLU A 480 -16.69 -11.36 -29.30
C GLU A 480 -17.43 -10.01 -29.33
N LEU A 481 -16.74 -8.87 -29.18
CA LEU A 481 -17.33 -7.53 -29.35
C LEU A 481 -17.97 -7.41 -30.73
N VAL A 482 -17.27 -7.79 -31.81
CA VAL A 482 -17.82 -7.77 -33.16
C VAL A 482 -19.04 -8.68 -33.29
N ARG A 483 -19.01 -9.87 -32.67
CA ARG A 483 -20.17 -10.78 -32.63
C ARG A 483 -21.39 -10.13 -31.96
N CYS A 484 -21.20 -9.50 -30.82
CA CYS A 484 -22.27 -8.79 -30.10
C CYS A 484 -22.84 -7.64 -30.93
N LEU A 485 -21.98 -6.83 -31.54
CA LEU A 485 -22.40 -5.72 -32.41
C LEU A 485 -23.13 -6.21 -33.66
N LYS A 486 -22.72 -7.34 -34.27
CA LYS A 486 -23.43 -7.98 -35.39
C LYS A 486 -24.85 -8.39 -34.99
N VAL A 487 -25.04 -8.94 -33.81
CA VAL A 487 -26.36 -9.29 -33.27
C VAL A 487 -27.22 -8.04 -33.08
N LYS A 488 -26.66 -6.99 -32.48
CA LYS A 488 -27.38 -5.75 -32.16
C LYS A 488 -27.76 -4.93 -33.40
N TYR A 489 -26.82 -4.73 -34.30
CA TYR A 489 -27.00 -3.83 -35.46
C TYR A 489 -27.36 -4.55 -36.78
N THR A 490 -27.14 -5.86 -36.83
CA THR A 490 -27.39 -6.70 -38.02
C THR A 490 -26.56 -6.33 -39.26
N SER A 491 -26.25 -5.05 -39.50
CA SER A 491 -25.39 -4.59 -40.60
C SER A 491 -24.40 -3.53 -40.16
N VAL A 492 -23.23 -3.48 -40.81
CA VAL A 492 -22.19 -2.48 -40.53
C VAL A 492 -22.72 -1.04 -40.83
N ASN A 493 -23.62 -0.89 -41.80
CA ASN A 493 -24.19 0.44 -42.07
C ASN A 493 -25.02 0.98 -40.91
N ARG A 494 -25.77 0.13 -40.20
CA ARG A 494 -26.48 0.54 -38.99
C ARG A 494 -25.55 0.89 -37.85
N LEU A 495 -24.45 0.13 -37.66
CA LEU A 495 -23.40 0.47 -36.74
C LEU A 495 -22.79 1.84 -37.09
N ASN A 496 -22.40 2.04 -38.36
CA ASN A 496 -21.84 3.31 -38.84
C ASN A 496 -22.79 4.49 -38.57
N GLN A 497 -24.09 4.31 -38.80
CA GLN A 497 -25.07 5.33 -38.49
C GLN A 497 -25.16 5.65 -37.00
N ALA A 498 -25.13 4.63 -36.15
CA ALA A 498 -25.21 4.79 -34.70
C ALA A 498 -23.92 5.42 -34.11
N TRP A 499 -22.74 5.03 -34.60
CA TRP A 499 -21.43 5.49 -34.10
C TRP A 499 -20.88 6.72 -34.84
N GLY A 500 -21.51 7.11 -35.98
CA GLY A 500 -20.95 8.17 -36.85
C GLY A 500 -19.65 7.75 -37.55
N THR A 501 -19.52 6.48 -37.86
CA THR A 501 -18.32 5.88 -38.52
C THR A 501 -18.62 5.53 -39.99
N SER A 502 -17.59 5.03 -40.69
CA SER A 502 -17.72 4.68 -42.12
C SER A 502 -16.99 3.36 -42.46
N PHE A 503 -17.06 2.37 -41.60
CA PHE A 503 -16.46 1.06 -41.87
C PHE A 503 -17.14 0.41 -43.09
N PRO A 504 -16.37 -0.03 -44.11
CA PRO A 504 -16.96 -0.65 -45.30
C PRO A 504 -17.48 -2.07 -45.04
N SER A 505 -16.96 -2.75 -44.02
CA SER A 505 -17.41 -4.10 -43.63
C SER A 505 -17.15 -4.35 -42.13
N TRP A 506 -17.72 -5.42 -41.61
CA TRP A 506 -17.40 -5.92 -40.27
C TRP A 506 -15.93 -6.33 -40.13
N ASP A 507 -15.32 -6.84 -41.18
CA ASP A 507 -13.89 -7.23 -41.20
C ASP A 507 -12.99 -5.99 -41.17
N ALA A 508 -13.44 -4.90 -41.80
CA ALA A 508 -12.73 -3.62 -41.68
C ALA A 508 -12.80 -3.05 -40.28
N PHE A 509 -13.93 -3.16 -39.59
CA PHE A 509 -14.01 -2.80 -38.16
C PHE A 509 -13.16 -3.73 -37.30
N LEU A 510 -13.23 -5.05 -37.50
CA LEU A 510 -12.41 -6.02 -36.79
C LEU A 510 -10.90 -5.73 -36.93
N SER A 511 -10.47 -5.32 -38.13
CA SER A 511 -9.06 -5.00 -38.42
C SER A 511 -8.64 -3.59 -37.99
N SER A 512 -9.58 -2.70 -37.68
CA SER A 512 -9.30 -1.33 -37.27
C SER A 512 -8.67 -1.31 -35.87
N ARG A 513 -7.65 -0.48 -35.73
CA ARG A 513 -7.02 -0.17 -34.44
C ARG A 513 -7.24 1.30 -34.02
N ALA A 514 -8.07 2.00 -34.78
CA ALA A 514 -8.42 3.37 -34.46
C ALA A 514 -9.30 3.46 -33.22
N ASP A 515 -9.15 4.56 -32.48
CA ASP A 515 -10.05 4.85 -31.37
C ASP A 515 -11.50 4.99 -31.87
N VAL A 516 -12.42 4.64 -31.00
CA VAL A 516 -13.85 4.69 -31.31
C VAL A 516 -14.46 6.01 -30.83
N PRO A 517 -15.46 6.58 -31.55
CA PRO A 517 -16.06 7.85 -31.17
C PRO A 517 -16.92 7.72 -29.91
N SER A 518 -17.18 8.84 -29.24
CA SER A 518 -18.04 8.89 -28.03
C SER A 518 -19.47 8.38 -28.27
N ALA A 519 -19.95 8.40 -29.52
CA ALA A 519 -21.26 7.81 -29.89
C ALA A 519 -21.31 6.28 -29.63
N ALA A 520 -20.16 5.60 -29.53
CA ALA A 520 -20.04 4.19 -29.18
C ALA A 520 -20.19 3.91 -27.66
N ASP A 521 -20.20 4.95 -26.81
CA ASP A 521 -20.09 4.82 -25.35
C ASP A 521 -21.12 3.87 -24.72
N ALA A 522 -22.34 3.86 -25.22
CA ALA A 522 -23.40 2.96 -24.71
C ALA A 522 -23.08 1.48 -24.97
N ASP A 523 -22.59 1.16 -26.16
CA ASP A 523 -22.20 -0.19 -26.56
C ASP A 523 -20.93 -0.63 -25.80
N LEU A 524 -20.00 0.28 -25.63
CA LEU A 524 -18.78 0.02 -24.86
C LEU A 524 -19.09 -0.28 -23.38
N LYS A 525 -20.01 0.47 -22.76
CA LYS A 525 -20.45 0.22 -21.38
C LYS A 525 -21.12 -1.15 -21.24
N GLU A 526 -21.98 -1.50 -22.21
CA GLU A 526 -22.65 -2.80 -22.23
C GLU A 526 -21.60 -3.94 -22.37
N PHE A 527 -20.68 -3.84 -23.33
CA PHE A 527 -19.66 -4.85 -23.53
C PHE A 527 -18.61 -4.90 -22.41
N ASN A 528 -18.31 -3.77 -21.76
CA ASN A 528 -17.45 -3.72 -20.59
C ASN A 528 -17.99 -4.61 -19.45
N LYS A 529 -19.31 -4.59 -19.22
CA LYS A 529 -19.97 -5.47 -18.26
C LYS A 529 -19.86 -6.95 -18.68
N GLU A 530 -20.00 -7.25 -19.97
CA GLU A 530 -19.82 -8.62 -20.48
C GLU A 530 -18.41 -9.16 -20.24
N ILE A 531 -17.35 -8.32 -20.42
CA ILE A 531 -15.97 -8.70 -20.08
C ILE A 531 -15.86 -9.02 -18.59
N ILE A 532 -16.43 -8.16 -17.72
CA ILE A 532 -16.38 -8.34 -16.27
C ILE A 532 -17.13 -9.62 -15.84
N HIS A 533 -18.34 -9.84 -16.40
CA HIS A 533 -19.09 -11.09 -16.19
C HIS A 533 -18.33 -12.31 -16.64
N LYS A 534 -17.69 -12.26 -17.83
CA LYS A 534 -16.91 -13.37 -18.35
C LYS A 534 -15.73 -13.70 -17.46
N TYR A 535 -15.01 -12.68 -16.96
CA TYR A 535 -13.91 -12.84 -16.02
C TYR A 535 -14.34 -13.59 -14.75
N TYR A 536 -15.31 -13.06 -14.02
CA TYR A 536 -15.75 -13.66 -12.77
C TYR A 536 -16.41 -15.02 -12.95
N ARG A 537 -17.25 -15.19 -13.96
CA ARG A 537 -17.93 -16.45 -14.25
C ARG A 537 -16.94 -17.58 -14.56
N THR A 538 -15.95 -17.30 -15.42
CA THR A 538 -14.93 -18.31 -15.77
C THR A 538 -14.16 -18.77 -14.53
N ILE A 539 -13.81 -17.86 -13.63
CA ILE A 539 -13.13 -18.19 -12.36
C ILE A 539 -14.08 -19.02 -11.49
N ARG A 540 -15.33 -18.62 -11.32
CA ARG A 540 -16.32 -19.35 -10.50
C ARG A 540 -16.54 -20.78 -11.01
N GLU A 541 -16.72 -20.97 -12.30
CA GLU A 541 -16.86 -22.27 -12.93
C GLU A 541 -15.65 -23.17 -12.67
N ALA A 542 -14.43 -22.62 -12.72
CA ALA A 542 -13.22 -23.36 -12.39
C ALA A 542 -13.15 -23.74 -10.89
N PHE A 543 -13.57 -22.86 -9.98
CA PHE A 543 -13.66 -23.18 -8.54
C PHE A 543 -14.65 -24.27 -8.27
N ASP A 544 -15.85 -24.21 -8.86
CA ASP A 544 -16.90 -25.22 -8.68
C ASP A 544 -16.42 -26.62 -9.13
N LYS A 545 -15.55 -26.65 -10.15
CA LYS A 545 -15.03 -27.92 -10.70
C LYS A 545 -13.80 -28.44 -9.94
N TYR A 546 -12.83 -27.60 -9.57
CA TYR A 546 -11.52 -28.02 -9.08
C TYR A 546 -11.26 -27.70 -7.61
N ALA A 547 -12.03 -26.79 -7.01
CA ALA A 547 -11.92 -26.39 -5.61
C ALA A 547 -13.29 -26.26 -4.92
N PRO A 548 -14.17 -27.29 -5.02
CA PRO A 548 -15.52 -27.22 -4.48
C PRO A 548 -15.51 -26.93 -2.98
N GLY A 549 -16.27 -25.92 -2.56
CA GLY A 549 -16.38 -25.50 -1.16
C GLY A 549 -15.22 -24.64 -0.65
N VAL A 550 -14.22 -24.31 -1.47
CA VAL A 550 -13.20 -23.31 -1.15
C VAL A 550 -13.75 -21.93 -1.47
N LEU A 551 -13.59 -20.97 -0.54
CA LEU A 551 -14.06 -19.61 -0.73
C LEU A 551 -13.29 -18.89 -1.85
N TYR A 552 -14.02 -18.39 -2.86
CA TYR A 552 -13.49 -17.44 -3.83
C TYR A 552 -13.55 -16.04 -3.23
N MET A 553 -12.38 -15.47 -2.91
CA MET A 553 -12.25 -14.25 -2.12
C MET A 553 -12.00 -12.99 -2.96
N GLY A 554 -12.33 -13.00 -4.25
CA GLY A 554 -12.16 -11.84 -5.14
C GLY A 554 -10.70 -11.51 -5.45
N CYS A 555 -10.45 -10.27 -5.94
CA CYS A 555 -9.17 -9.87 -6.52
C CYS A 555 -8.45 -8.74 -5.76
N ARG A 556 -8.77 -8.52 -4.48
CA ARG A 556 -8.07 -7.56 -3.61
C ARG A 556 -8.02 -6.15 -4.22
N PHE A 557 -9.18 -5.53 -4.38
CA PHE A 557 -9.31 -4.23 -5.03
C PHE A 557 -8.44 -3.13 -4.38
N ALA A 558 -7.57 -2.47 -5.17
CA ALA A 558 -7.03 -1.16 -4.83
C ALA A 558 -8.03 -0.06 -5.23
N GLN A 559 -8.64 -0.22 -6.40
CA GLN A 559 -9.70 0.63 -6.95
C GLN A 559 -10.72 -0.24 -7.65
N THR A 560 -11.97 0.18 -7.63
CA THR A 560 -13.08 -0.49 -8.32
C THR A 560 -14.13 0.53 -8.75
N ASN A 561 -15.05 0.13 -9.61
CA ASN A 561 -16.23 0.91 -9.98
C ASN A 561 -17.50 0.12 -9.66
N SER A 562 -18.66 0.77 -9.76
CA SER A 562 -19.95 0.17 -9.39
C SER A 562 -20.29 -1.10 -10.18
N ASP A 563 -19.96 -1.14 -11.49
CA ASP A 563 -20.24 -2.30 -12.33
C ASP A 563 -19.38 -3.51 -11.92
N VAL A 564 -18.07 -3.29 -11.65
CA VAL A 564 -17.17 -4.35 -11.20
C VAL A 564 -17.60 -4.93 -9.85
N LEU A 565 -18.00 -4.06 -8.92
CA LEU A 565 -18.45 -4.49 -7.60
C LEU A 565 -19.76 -5.28 -7.69
N SER A 566 -20.79 -4.72 -8.32
CA SER A 566 -22.12 -5.34 -8.43
C SER A 566 -22.11 -6.67 -9.20
N ILE A 567 -21.21 -6.83 -10.17
CA ILE A 567 -21.02 -8.08 -10.89
C ILE A 567 -20.21 -9.05 -10.00
N GLY A 568 -19.12 -8.59 -9.39
CA GLY A 568 -18.28 -9.43 -8.51
C GLY A 568 -19.06 -10.05 -7.35
N GLU A 569 -20.03 -9.32 -6.77
CA GLU A 569 -20.92 -9.82 -5.72
C GLU A 569 -21.71 -11.07 -6.10
N GLN A 570 -21.95 -11.29 -7.39
CA GLN A 570 -22.71 -12.44 -7.88
C GLN A 570 -21.89 -13.72 -7.93
N TYR A 571 -20.56 -13.62 -7.99
CA TYR A 571 -19.64 -14.74 -8.21
C TYR A 571 -18.71 -15.01 -7.04
N CYS A 572 -18.33 -13.96 -6.28
CA CYS A 572 -17.42 -14.12 -5.15
C CYS A 572 -18.17 -14.46 -3.86
N ASP A 573 -17.61 -15.35 -3.07
CA ASP A 573 -18.09 -15.65 -1.71
C ASP A 573 -17.73 -14.50 -0.76
N VAL A 574 -16.58 -13.87 -0.97
CA VAL A 574 -16.05 -12.74 -0.21
C VAL A 574 -15.54 -11.67 -1.18
N ILE A 575 -15.87 -10.43 -0.92
CA ILE A 575 -15.27 -9.28 -1.61
C ILE A 575 -14.01 -8.86 -0.86
N SER A 576 -12.90 -8.64 -1.56
CA SER A 576 -11.65 -8.26 -0.92
C SER A 576 -11.10 -6.94 -1.45
N TYR A 577 -10.52 -6.16 -0.53
CA TYR A 577 -9.91 -4.87 -0.82
C TYR A 577 -8.51 -4.77 -0.19
N ASN A 578 -7.64 -3.98 -0.81
CA ASN A 578 -6.43 -3.46 -0.18
C ASN A 578 -6.74 -2.02 0.25
N ILE A 579 -6.92 -1.80 1.57
CA ILE A 579 -7.41 -0.52 2.09
C ILE A 579 -6.35 0.15 2.94
N TYR A 580 -5.67 1.12 2.36
CA TYR A 580 -4.68 1.95 3.04
C TYR A 580 -5.34 3.24 3.55
N SER A 581 -5.78 3.22 4.80
CA SER A 581 -6.42 4.36 5.50
C SER A 581 -6.17 4.28 6.99
N HIS A 582 -6.58 5.33 7.74
CA HIS A 582 -6.43 5.33 9.19
C HIS A 582 -7.49 4.53 9.92
N ASN A 583 -8.69 4.39 9.38
CA ASN A 583 -9.77 3.57 9.94
C ASN A 583 -10.80 3.20 8.87
N LEU A 584 -11.71 2.30 9.24
CA LEU A 584 -12.76 1.75 8.37
C LEU A 584 -14.18 2.06 8.86
N LYS A 585 -14.35 2.84 9.93
CA LYS A 585 -15.64 3.06 10.61
C LYS A 585 -16.74 3.53 9.64
N HIS A 586 -16.38 4.37 8.68
CA HIS A 586 -17.30 4.93 7.68
C HIS A 586 -16.84 4.59 6.25
N TYR A 587 -16.40 3.34 6.04
CA TYR A 587 -16.01 2.92 4.70
C TYR A 587 -17.24 2.96 3.77
N PRO A 588 -17.15 3.66 2.61
CA PRO A 588 -18.31 3.93 1.77
C PRO A 588 -18.65 2.72 0.89
N PHE A 589 -19.44 1.80 1.38
CA PHE A 589 -20.05 0.78 0.53
C PHE A 589 -21.27 1.36 -0.19
N PRO A 590 -21.58 0.89 -1.42
CA PRO A 590 -22.80 1.28 -2.11
C PRO A 590 -24.05 0.96 -1.30
N GLU A 591 -25.13 1.75 -1.52
CA GLU A 591 -26.40 1.47 -0.89
C GLU A 591 -26.90 0.06 -1.25
N GLY A 592 -27.33 -0.69 -0.25
CA GLY A 592 -27.79 -2.08 -0.39
C GLY A 592 -26.68 -3.12 -0.44
N PHE A 593 -25.39 -2.75 -0.34
CA PHE A 593 -24.29 -3.69 -0.27
C PHE A 593 -24.35 -4.54 1.00
N ASP A 594 -24.51 -5.85 0.84
CA ASP A 594 -24.54 -6.80 1.97
C ASP A 594 -23.74 -8.06 1.66
N LYS A 595 -22.42 -7.93 1.62
CA LYS A 595 -21.45 -9.03 1.41
C LYS A 595 -20.39 -9.00 2.49
N PRO A 596 -19.81 -10.17 2.83
CA PRO A 596 -18.62 -10.21 3.67
C PRO A 596 -17.42 -9.61 2.93
N VAL A 597 -16.65 -8.80 3.66
CA VAL A 597 -15.49 -8.09 3.10
C VAL A 597 -14.22 -8.46 3.85
N MET A 598 -13.17 -8.82 3.11
CA MET A 598 -11.83 -9.03 3.63
C MET A 598 -10.93 -7.85 3.26
N VAL A 599 -10.23 -7.28 4.25
CA VAL A 599 -9.10 -6.40 3.96
C VAL A 599 -7.87 -7.27 3.69
N GLY A 600 -7.48 -7.35 2.41
CA GLY A 600 -6.34 -8.16 1.97
C GLY A 600 -4.98 -7.53 2.26
N GLU A 601 -4.92 -6.18 2.32
CA GLU A 601 -3.72 -5.43 2.70
C GLU A 601 -4.07 -4.12 3.39
N PHE A 602 -3.32 -3.82 4.45
CA PHE A 602 -3.21 -2.50 5.05
C PHE A 602 -1.87 -2.40 5.78
N HIS A 603 -1.35 -1.18 5.95
CA HIS A 603 -0.17 -0.95 6.78
C HIS A 603 -0.04 0.50 7.25
N PHE A 604 0.83 0.69 8.22
CA PHE A 604 1.39 1.97 8.66
C PHE A 604 2.90 1.81 8.74
N GLY A 605 3.66 2.85 8.39
CA GLY A 605 5.11 2.83 8.46
C GLY A 605 5.66 4.08 9.13
N ALA A 606 6.85 3.93 9.74
CA ALA A 606 7.58 5.03 10.36
C ALA A 606 9.05 5.01 9.90
N ARG A 607 9.68 6.19 9.85
CA ARG A 607 11.09 6.31 9.42
C ARG A 607 12.08 6.38 10.59
N ASP A 608 11.66 6.00 11.80
CA ASP A 608 12.46 6.04 13.01
C ASP A 608 13.41 4.85 13.19
N VAL A 609 13.43 3.90 12.24
CA VAL A 609 14.21 2.66 12.31
C VAL A 609 15.13 2.42 11.10
N GLY A 610 15.65 3.47 10.50
CA GLY A 610 16.69 3.36 9.46
C GLY A 610 16.18 3.12 8.03
N MET A 611 14.91 2.84 7.83
CA MET A 611 14.32 2.67 6.49
C MET A 611 14.08 4.02 5.81
N PHE A 612 14.07 4.04 4.47
CA PHE A 612 13.99 5.28 3.69
C PHE A 612 12.56 5.69 3.34
N HIS A 613 11.61 4.79 3.46
CA HIS A 613 10.21 5.04 3.14
C HIS A 613 9.27 4.45 4.18
N SER A 614 8.30 5.26 4.61
CA SER A 614 7.28 4.91 5.60
C SER A 614 6.09 4.16 5.03
N SER A 615 6.11 3.73 3.77
CA SER A 615 4.94 3.13 3.13
C SER A 615 3.86 4.14 2.67
N LEU A 616 2.64 3.63 2.41
CA LEU A 616 1.52 4.44 1.90
C LEU A 616 0.85 5.30 2.98
N ILE A 617 0.96 4.91 4.25
CA ILE A 617 0.42 5.67 5.40
C ILE A 617 1.54 5.85 6.42
N GLU A 618 2.04 7.08 6.50
CA GLU A 618 3.12 7.45 7.42
C GLU A 618 2.58 7.79 8.82
N VAL A 619 3.32 7.34 9.82
CA VAL A 619 3.17 7.73 11.22
C VAL A 619 4.53 8.13 11.80
N GLU A 620 4.53 8.79 12.96
CA GLU A 620 5.74 9.43 13.49
C GLU A 620 6.76 8.44 14.09
N SER A 621 6.29 7.29 14.61
CA SER A 621 7.14 6.33 15.32
C SER A 621 6.53 4.94 15.38
N GLN A 622 7.33 3.94 15.82
CA GLN A 622 6.85 2.58 16.09
C GLN A 622 5.73 2.55 17.13
N GLN A 623 5.73 3.47 18.10
CA GLN A 623 4.65 3.61 19.08
C GLN A 623 3.34 4.08 18.44
N GLU A 624 3.39 5.11 17.58
CA GLU A 624 2.22 5.60 16.85
C GLU A 624 1.74 4.58 15.81
N ARG A 625 2.66 3.82 15.24
CA ARG A 625 2.35 2.71 14.33
C ARG A 625 1.50 1.64 15.02
N GLY A 626 1.86 1.26 16.24
CA GLY A 626 1.07 0.33 17.05
C GLY A 626 -0.34 0.86 17.35
N LYS A 627 -0.48 2.12 17.73
CA LYS A 627 -1.80 2.74 17.98
C LYS A 627 -2.65 2.80 16.72
N ALA A 628 -2.05 3.21 15.57
CA ALA A 628 -2.75 3.26 14.29
C ALA A 628 -3.25 1.87 13.87
N TYR A 629 -2.45 0.82 14.11
CA TYR A 629 -2.86 -0.56 13.89
C TYR A 629 -4.08 -0.93 14.74
N GLU A 630 -4.02 -0.66 16.05
CA GLU A 630 -5.12 -0.98 16.98
C GLU A 630 -6.41 -0.27 16.58
N ASP A 631 -6.35 1.03 16.26
CA ASP A 631 -7.50 1.84 15.84
C ASP A 631 -8.10 1.33 14.53
N TYR A 632 -7.27 0.95 13.55
CA TYR A 632 -7.71 0.41 12.29
C TYR A 632 -8.44 -0.92 12.46
N VAL A 633 -7.82 -1.88 13.14
CA VAL A 633 -8.40 -3.22 13.35
C VAL A 633 -9.68 -3.12 14.20
N ARG A 634 -9.70 -2.27 15.23
CA ARG A 634 -10.90 -2.01 16.03
C ARG A 634 -12.05 -1.51 15.16
N SER A 635 -11.80 -0.54 14.28
CA SER A 635 -12.83 -0.01 13.38
C SER A 635 -13.40 -1.03 12.42
N ALA A 636 -12.55 -1.99 11.97
CA ALA A 636 -12.98 -3.11 11.15
C ALA A 636 -13.82 -4.13 11.94
N LEU A 637 -13.41 -4.45 13.18
CA LEU A 637 -14.13 -5.37 14.09
C LEU A 637 -15.55 -4.84 14.42
N GLU A 638 -15.70 -3.54 14.56
CA GLU A 638 -17.00 -2.90 14.83
C GLU A 638 -17.92 -2.86 13.61
N HIS A 639 -17.37 -2.87 12.39
CA HIS A 639 -18.14 -2.74 11.15
C HIS A 639 -18.82 -4.06 10.74
N PRO A 640 -20.11 -4.07 10.32
CA PRO A 640 -20.86 -5.31 10.10
C PRO A 640 -20.36 -6.19 8.96
N ASN A 641 -19.78 -5.60 7.91
CA ASN A 641 -19.39 -6.32 6.70
C ASN A 641 -17.98 -6.91 6.73
N PHE A 642 -17.02 -6.31 7.46
CA PHE A 642 -15.68 -6.86 7.50
C PHE A 642 -15.62 -8.18 8.27
N ILE A 643 -14.86 -9.14 7.73
CA ILE A 643 -14.64 -10.47 8.30
C ILE A 643 -13.17 -10.75 8.62
N GLY A 644 -12.28 -9.81 8.32
CA GLY A 644 -10.86 -9.91 8.63
C GLY A 644 -10.04 -8.77 8.06
N THR A 645 -8.81 -8.68 8.56
CA THR A 645 -7.80 -7.71 8.16
C THR A 645 -6.43 -8.37 8.09
N HIS A 646 -5.73 -8.21 6.97
CA HIS A 646 -4.39 -8.76 6.75
C HIS A 646 -3.37 -7.64 6.62
N TRP A 647 -2.40 -7.65 7.51
CA TRP A 647 -1.30 -6.67 7.50
C TRP A 647 -0.29 -6.95 6.41
N HIS A 648 0.11 -5.96 5.66
CA HIS A 648 1.20 -6.03 4.68
C HIS A 648 2.44 -5.33 5.23
N GLN A 649 3.45 -6.06 5.71
CA GLN A 649 3.76 -7.47 5.66
C GLN A 649 4.47 -7.93 6.95
N PHE A 650 4.92 -9.21 7.01
CA PHE A 650 5.52 -9.81 8.21
C PHE A 650 6.86 -9.16 8.62
N SER A 651 7.79 -8.98 7.68
CA SER A 651 9.08 -8.31 7.92
C SER A 651 9.26 -7.11 7.00
N ASP A 652 10.15 -6.19 7.37
CA ASP A 652 10.50 -5.05 6.53
C ASP A 652 11.03 -5.49 5.16
N GLN A 653 10.87 -4.61 4.19
CA GLN A 653 11.45 -4.79 2.86
C GLN A 653 12.95 -4.48 2.88
N ALA A 654 13.66 -4.79 1.80
CA ALA A 654 15.06 -4.44 1.67
C ALA A 654 15.26 -2.91 1.69
N THR A 655 16.20 -2.43 2.48
CA THR A 655 16.51 -0.99 2.62
C THR A 655 16.84 -0.33 1.28
N THR A 656 17.48 -1.06 0.37
CA THR A 656 17.85 -0.60 -0.98
C THR A 656 16.83 -0.93 -2.07
N GLY A 657 15.68 -1.49 -1.69
CA GLY A 657 14.59 -1.85 -2.58
C GLY A 657 14.53 -3.33 -2.93
N ARG A 658 13.33 -3.91 -2.85
CA ARG A 658 13.04 -5.27 -3.29
C ARG A 658 12.85 -5.34 -4.81
N PHE A 659 12.37 -6.46 -5.34
CA PHE A 659 12.22 -6.76 -6.78
C PHE A 659 11.41 -5.74 -7.60
N ASP A 660 10.55 -4.92 -6.99
CA ASP A 660 9.79 -3.84 -7.63
C ASP A 660 10.26 -2.43 -7.20
N GLY A 661 11.39 -2.35 -6.52
CA GLY A 661 12.01 -1.13 -6.03
C GLY A 661 11.42 -0.59 -4.73
N GLU A 662 10.41 -1.22 -4.14
CA GLU A 662 9.88 -0.80 -2.85
C GLU A 662 10.86 -1.09 -1.72
N ASN A 663 10.98 -0.15 -0.77
CA ASN A 663 11.80 -0.25 0.43
C ASN A 663 11.07 0.31 1.65
N PHE A 664 9.89 -0.24 1.91
CA PHE A 664 8.96 0.23 2.92
C PHE A 664 9.30 -0.31 4.31
N GLN A 665 9.20 0.56 5.32
CA GLN A 665 9.15 0.17 6.71
C GLN A 665 7.72 -0.29 7.06
N VAL A 666 7.47 -1.58 6.95
CA VAL A 666 6.13 -2.17 7.10
C VAL A 666 6.10 -3.46 7.92
N GLY A 667 7.28 -4.03 8.27
CA GLY A 667 7.39 -5.30 8.97
C GLY A 667 6.90 -5.25 10.42
N PHE A 668 6.42 -6.36 10.93
CA PHE A 668 6.34 -6.60 12.37
C PHE A 668 7.73 -6.90 12.94
N THR A 669 8.63 -7.38 12.08
CA THR A 669 10.05 -7.56 12.35
C THR A 669 10.91 -6.73 11.38
N ASP A 670 12.14 -6.42 11.79
CA ASP A 670 13.15 -5.82 10.92
C ASP A 670 13.80 -6.86 9.98
N CYS A 671 14.74 -6.41 9.13
CA CYS A 671 15.49 -7.29 8.23
C CYS A 671 16.44 -8.27 8.97
N CYS A 672 16.63 -8.09 10.28
CA CYS A 672 17.39 -8.97 11.18
C CYS A 672 16.47 -9.93 11.96
N ASP A 673 15.22 -10.05 11.56
CA ASP A 673 14.19 -10.89 12.19
C ASP A 673 14.00 -10.56 13.69
N LYS A 674 13.99 -9.27 14.05
CA LYS A 674 13.73 -8.80 15.43
C LYS A 674 12.39 -8.08 15.49
N PRO A 675 11.47 -8.47 16.40
CA PRO A 675 10.16 -7.84 16.54
C PRO A 675 10.24 -6.36 16.98
N TYR A 676 9.38 -5.53 16.40
CA TYR A 676 9.13 -4.16 16.88
C TYR A 676 8.15 -4.19 18.05
N TYR A 677 8.64 -4.39 19.27
CA TYR A 677 7.81 -4.59 20.46
C TYR A 677 6.85 -3.44 20.76
N GLU A 678 7.18 -2.21 20.40
CA GLU A 678 6.29 -1.06 20.50
C GLU A 678 5.02 -1.26 19.66
N THR A 679 5.16 -1.83 18.46
CA THR A 679 4.03 -2.17 17.58
C THR A 679 3.35 -3.46 18.04
N ILE A 680 4.12 -4.52 18.34
CA ILE A 680 3.59 -5.84 18.74
C ILE A 680 2.70 -5.76 19.97
N ARG A 681 3.01 -4.89 20.94
CA ARG A 681 2.17 -4.69 22.13
C ARG A 681 0.72 -4.30 21.77
N HIS A 682 0.53 -3.43 20.78
CA HIS A 682 -0.79 -3.01 20.33
C HIS A 682 -1.50 -4.07 19.49
N ILE A 683 -0.75 -4.80 18.66
CA ILE A 683 -1.27 -5.95 17.90
C ILE A 683 -1.81 -6.99 18.87
N ARG A 684 -1.03 -7.34 19.91
CA ARG A 684 -1.41 -8.27 20.97
C ARG A 684 -2.66 -7.79 21.72
N ALA A 685 -2.71 -6.51 22.10
CA ALA A 685 -3.82 -5.94 22.83
C ALA A 685 -5.15 -6.06 22.09
N ILE A 686 -5.16 -5.74 20.78
CA ILE A 686 -6.38 -5.85 19.97
C ILE A 686 -6.69 -7.30 19.62
N GLY A 687 -5.69 -8.11 19.31
CA GLY A 687 -5.86 -9.51 18.95
C GLY A 687 -6.46 -10.35 20.07
N TYR A 688 -6.03 -10.12 21.32
CA TYR A 688 -6.55 -10.86 22.48
C TYR A 688 -8.02 -10.51 22.79
N LYS A 689 -8.49 -9.32 22.38
CA LYS A 689 -9.85 -8.83 22.62
C LYS A 689 -10.73 -8.84 21.38
N MET A 690 -10.26 -9.38 20.25
CA MET A 690 -10.95 -9.22 18.99
C MET A 690 -12.36 -9.78 18.97
N TYR A 691 -12.61 -10.91 19.63
CA TYR A 691 -13.95 -11.52 19.67
C TYR A 691 -14.89 -10.78 20.63
N GLU A 692 -14.39 -10.30 21.77
CA GLU A 692 -15.15 -9.40 22.66
C GLU A 692 -15.60 -8.14 21.90
N ILE A 693 -14.68 -7.49 21.19
CA ILE A 693 -14.99 -6.29 20.42
C ILE A 693 -15.96 -6.60 19.27
N ARG A 694 -15.72 -7.68 18.53
CA ARG A 694 -16.55 -8.06 17.38
C ARG A 694 -17.97 -8.40 17.79
N SER A 695 -18.14 -9.15 18.85
CA SER A 695 -19.46 -9.54 19.37
C SER A 695 -20.20 -8.40 20.06
N GLY A 696 -19.47 -7.41 20.59
CA GLY A 696 -20.05 -6.37 21.45
C GLY A 696 -20.40 -6.84 22.87
N HIS A 697 -20.06 -8.10 23.22
CA HIS A 697 -20.27 -8.66 24.55
C HIS A 697 -19.02 -8.47 25.38
N LYS A 698 -19.13 -7.85 26.57
CA LYS A 698 -18.04 -7.87 27.55
C LYS A 698 -17.95 -9.28 28.13
N GLN A 699 -16.78 -9.90 28.07
CA GLN A 699 -16.54 -11.12 28.86
C GLN A 699 -16.72 -10.78 30.34
N PRO A 700 -17.38 -11.65 31.15
CA PRO A 700 -17.37 -11.47 32.60
C PRO A 700 -15.91 -11.55 33.09
N ASN A 701 -15.52 -10.58 33.91
CA ASN A 701 -14.19 -10.46 34.53
C ASN A 701 -13.83 -11.71 35.35
#